data_648356c40fcb7633fd8a7dbd1455c312
#
_entry.id   648356c40fcb7633fd8a7dbd1455c312
#
_cell.length_a   1.000
_cell.length_b   1.000
_cell.length_c   1.000
_cell.angle_alpha   90.00
_cell.angle_beta   90.00
_cell.angle_gamma   90.00
#
_symmetry.space_group_name_H-M   'P 1'
#
loop_
_entity.id
_entity.type
_entity.pdbx_description
1 polymer ?
#
loop_
_entity_poly.entity_id
_entity_poly.type
_entity_poly.pdbx_seq_one_letter_code
_entity_poly.pdbx_strand_id
1 'polypeptide(L)'
;MLQTAAIMLVFLLAALRVHAQGNPFTQPTESELRVAIATMRADSRFPPKARIITTSLAEPSKKMWYDSSRRGTMPREIKATIFDASSGHVYEFTADVRSRSISEVKHISNAQPLLTKADYDSSEAIIRRWPRFNDAMKKLGISPADVSVETWASGIPSAPSQRMVRAIFYIKHANGVNRYDRPIEGMSALIDLTSRSVKEWREVPRPEVPNATATYMLPSKPEPPVKSGLPTPTMVNGEVQWNSWRFTPMIHAREGLTLYDIRFVEKGVARRIAWRISLSEMLVPYGDTAITWIWRNAFDVGEYGFGHSSAQLRKGADVPENTLLRSASFVDDDGTVVTKKDVLAVYERDAGIGYRHAASATNVSSRHARELVVQHAAAIANYDYIVSYIFALDGTITVDVGLTGLMLVKGASDTVYDEVGNSGQMYAHFVAPNVLAPTHQHFFSFRLDMDVDDTANVVTEMDLRSPPSGRENRYGNAIMTDEWDIRSEREGVRDVSVPLARTWRVRSKRTSAHGIPSAYTLVPGATALPFLSPQNYVRKRAQFIEHQLFVTRFSPSELYAAGAYPNQSEEGKGLPQYMENDDRLIRRDVVLWYTMGVNHLARPEDWPIMPTAHASFKLVPTGFFERNPIMETQGEMKKR
;
A
#
# COMPACT_ATOMS: atom_id res chain seq x y z
N MET A 1 30.98 49.22 16.95
CA MET A 1 30.96 47.83 17.42
C MET A 1 29.64 47.36 18.01
N LEU A 2 28.87 48.15 18.78
CA LEU A 2 27.58 47.72 19.34
C LEU A 2 26.44 47.59 18.29
N GLN A 3 26.43 48.42 17.25
CA GLN A 3 25.41 48.33 16.19
C GLN A 3 25.59 47.14 15.26
N THR A 4 26.81 46.73 15.02
CA THR A 4 27.12 45.52 14.18
C THR A 4 26.78 44.23 14.92
N ALA A 5 26.96 44.17 16.24
CA ALA A 5 26.55 43.04 17.06
C ALA A 5 25.05 42.86 17.17
N ALA A 6 24.26 43.96 17.21
CA ALA A 6 22.81 43.90 17.23
C ALA A 6 22.19 43.42 15.91
N ILE A 7 22.78 43.83 14.78
CA ILE A 7 22.36 43.36 13.45
C ILE A 7 22.66 41.87 13.25
N MET A 8 23.86 41.42 13.70
CA MET A 8 24.20 39.99 13.65
C MET A 8 23.31 39.13 14.56
N LEU A 9 22.92 39.62 15.73
CA LEU A 9 22.02 38.92 16.64
C LEU A 9 20.58 38.83 16.09
N VAL A 10 20.13 39.88 15.40
CA VAL A 10 18.79 39.89 14.73
C VAL A 10 18.79 38.93 13.54
N PHE A 11 19.86 38.84 12.76
CA PHE A 11 19.99 37.84 11.69
C PHE A 11 20.14 36.41 12.24
N LEU A 12 20.84 36.21 13.38
CA LEU A 12 20.91 34.90 14.04
C LEU A 12 19.54 34.49 14.63
N LEU A 13 18.79 35.42 15.22
CA LEU A 13 17.47 35.17 15.75
C LEU A 13 16.42 34.99 14.65
N ALA A 14 16.57 35.65 13.50
CA ALA A 14 15.75 35.42 12.32
C ALA A 14 16.08 34.07 11.66
N ALA A 15 17.35 33.70 11.59
CA ALA A 15 17.78 32.37 11.12
C ALA A 15 17.32 31.25 12.07
N LEU A 16 17.35 31.48 13.39
CA LEU A 16 16.83 30.53 14.38
C LEU A 16 15.29 30.42 14.37
N ARG A 17 14.55 31.49 13.99
CA ARG A 17 13.09 31.40 13.81
C ARG A 17 12.66 30.67 12.54
N VAL A 18 13.48 30.65 11.50
CA VAL A 18 13.21 29.88 10.26
C VAL A 18 13.42 28.37 10.48
N HIS A 19 14.18 27.96 11.51
CA HIS A 19 14.40 26.53 11.81
C HIS A 19 13.42 25.92 12.82
N ALA A 20 12.40 26.66 13.29
CA ALA A 20 11.45 26.18 14.30
C ALA A 20 10.09 25.68 13.73
N GLN A 21 9.94 25.62 12.42
CA GLN A 21 8.77 24.96 11.84
C GLN A 21 9.15 23.52 11.46
N GLY A 22 8.57 22.56 12.18
CA GLY A 22 8.79 21.13 11.96
C GLY A 22 8.43 20.72 10.53
N ASN A 23 9.01 19.63 10.08
CA ASN A 23 8.74 19.00 8.80
C ASN A 23 7.23 18.72 8.64
N PRO A 24 6.52 19.29 7.64
CA PRO A 24 5.08 19.18 7.49
C PRO A 24 4.61 17.77 7.15
N PHE A 25 5.51 16.87 6.73
CA PHE A 25 5.20 15.48 6.38
C PHE A 25 5.29 14.50 7.56
N THR A 26 5.61 14.99 8.76
CA THR A 26 5.72 14.11 9.94
C THR A 26 4.37 13.49 10.30
N GLN A 27 4.44 12.29 10.87
CA GLN A 27 3.28 11.61 11.44
C GLN A 27 2.49 12.57 12.35
N PRO A 28 1.16 12.67 12.22
CA PRO A 28 0.34 13.42 13.17
C PRO A 28 0.50 12.90 14.59
N THR A 29 0.69 13.80 15.54
CA THR A 29 0.76 13.47 16.96
C THR A 29 -0.62 13.25 17.56
N GLU A 30 -0.72 12.54 18.70
CA GLU A 30 -2.00 12.40 19.43
C GLU A 30 -2.63 13.76 19.74
N SER A 31 -1.82 14.74 20.15
CA SER A 31 -2.30 16.09 20.46
C SER A 31 -2.91 16.77 19.23
N GLU A 32 -2.26 16.68 18.07
CA GLU A 32 -2.77 17.23 16.81
C GLU A 32 -4.09 16.56 16.40
N LEU A 33 -4.18 15.24 16.51
CA LEU A 33 -5.42 14.50 16.22
C LEU A 33 -6.55 14.91 17.17
N ARG A 34 -6.28 15.02 18.48
CA ARG A 34 -7.28 15.48 19.46
C ARG A 34 -7.76 16.89 19.16
N VAL A 35 -6.85 17.82 18.84
CA VAL A 35 -7.19 19.20 18.46
C VAL A 35 -8.05 19.21 17.19
N ALA A 36 -7.67 18.47 16.16
CA ALA A 36 -8.43 18.39 14.91
C ALA A 36 -9.85 17.87 15.13
N ILE A 37 -10.01 16.76 15.88
CA ILE A 37 -11.33 16.19 16.16
C ILE A 37 -12.18 17.12 17.01
N ALA A 38 -11.61 17.77 18.02
CA ALA A 38 -12.34 18.74 18.84
C ALA A 38 -12.80 19.94 17.99
N THR A 39 -11.95 20.44 17.08
CA THR A 39 -12.28 21.52 16.16
C THR A 39 -13.41 21.13 15.21
N MET A 40 -13.35 19.92 14.64
CA MET A 40 -14.38 19.41 13.74
C MET A 40 -15.73 19.24 14.44
N ARG A 41 -15.74 18.67 15.66
CA ARG A 41 -16.96 18.47 16.45
C ARG A 41 -17.62 19.76 16.91
N ALA A 42 -16.85 20.84 17.03
CA ALA A 42 -17.37 22.16 17.38
C ALA A 42 -18.02 22.89 16.20
N ASP A 43 -17.80 22.47 14.98
CA ASP A 43 -18.40 23.04 13.76
C ASP A 43 -19.88 22.63 13.67
N SER A 44 -20.77 23.59 13.38
CA SER A 44 -22.22 23.34 13.28
C SER A 44 -22.64 22.37 12.18
N ARG A 45 -21.76 22.11 11.21
CA ARG A 45 -21.96 21.14 10.10
C ARG A 45 -21.60 19.71 10.50
N PHE A 46 -20.96 19.50 11.66
CA PHE A 46 -20.59 18.16 12.12
C PHE A 46 -21.84 17.41 12.63
N PRO A 47 -22.20 16.24 12.02
CA PRO A 47 -23.42 15.54 12.41
C PRO A 47 -23.34 14.98 13.85
N PRO A 48 -24.38 15.12 14.68
CA PRO A 48 -24.32 14.75 16.09
C PRO A 48 -24.07 13.27 16.38
N LYS A 49 -24.44 12.38 15.45
CA LYS A 49 -24.27 10.91 15.56
C LYS A 49 -23.24 10.38 14.58
N ALA A 50 -22.34 11.25 14.13
CA ALA A 50 -21.34 10.86 13.14
C ALA A 50 -20.26 9.97 13.74
N ARG A 51 -19.78 9.04 12.90
CA ARG A 51 -18.58 8.23 13.14
C ARG A 51 -17.41 8.83 12.36
N ILE A 52 -16.23 8.76 12.93
CA ILE A 52 -14.99 9.15 12.26
C ILE A 52 -14.43 7.90 11.59
N ILE A 53 -14.33 7.90 10.29
CA ILE A 53 -13.92 6.73 9.52
C ILE A 53 -12.41 6.68 9.37
N THR A 54 -11.80 7.78 8.95
CA THR A 54 -10.34 7.91 8.84
C THR A 54 -9.91 9.31 9.22
N THR A 55 -8.69 9.43 9.70
CA THR A 55 -7.99 10.70 9.83
C THR A 55 -6.61 10.58 9.21
N SER A 56 -6.19 11.58 8.46
CA SER A 56 -4.88 11.63 7.84
C SER A 56 -4.34 13.05 7.80
N LEU A 57 -3.04 13.19 7.67
CA LEU A 57 -2.47 14.47 7.26
C LEU A 57 -3.05 14.86 5.90
N ALA A 58 -3.62 16.05 5.79
CA ALA A 58 -3.92 16.62 4.48
C ALA A 58 -2.60 16.84 3.74
N GLU A 59 -2.53 16.39 2.48
CA GLU A 59 -1.28 16.47 1.72
C GLU A 59 -0.82 17.94 1.59
N PRO A 60 0.40 18.27 2.06
CA PRO A 60 0.91 19.62 1.96
C PRO A 60 1.04 20.05 0.49
N SER A 61 0.81 21.32 0.21
CA SER A 61 0.90 21.85 -1.14
C SER A 61 2.32 21.70 -1.70
N LYS A 62 2.46 20.88 -2.75
CA LYS A 62 3.71 20.65 -3.49
C LYS A 62 4.33 21.97 -3.96
N LYS A 63 3.50 22.88 -4.51
CA LYS A 63 3.93 24.21 -4.95
C LYS A 63 4.48 25.05 -3.79
N MET A 64 3.83 25.03 -2.63
CA MET A 64 4.33 25.77 -1.45
C MET A 64 5.61 25.16 -0.89
N TRP A 65 5.74 23.84 -0.90
CA TRP A 65 6.95 23.16 -0.43
C TRP A 65 8.17 23.50 -1.29
N TYR A 66 8.01 23.56 -2.60
CA TYR A 66 9.12 23.89 -3.50
C TYR A 66 9.42 25.40 -3.56
N ASP A 67 8.51 26.25 -3.12
CA ASP A 67 8.76 27.67 -2.90
C ASP A 67 9.35 27.88 -1.49
N SER A 68 10.69 28.04 -1.41
CA SER A 68 11.39 28.20 -0.15
C SER A 68 10.88 29.38 0.71
N SER A 69 10.32 30.42 0.07
CA SER A 69 9.74 31.59 0.75
C SER A 69 8.42 31.27 1.48
N ARG A 70 7.74 30.22 1.06
CA ARG A 70 6.41 29.80 1.58
C ARG A 70 6.45 28.60 2.51
N ARG A 71 7.54 27.84 2.53
CA ARG A 71 7.66 26.65 3.41
C ARG A 71 7.29 26.93 4.85
N GLY A 72 7.70 28.07 5.37
CA GLY A 72 7.42 28.51 6.73
C GLY A 72 5.96 28.84 7.03
N THR A 73 5.13 29.03 6.02
CA THR A 73 3.71 29.39 6.16
C THR A 73 2.75 28.26 5.84
N MET A 74 3.27 27.04 5.58
CA MET A 74 2.42 25.90 5.25
C MET A 74 1.47 25.56 6.41
N PRO A 75 0.17 25.36 6.14
CA PRO A 75 -0.78 24.93 7.16
C PRO A 75 -0.43 23.52 7.65
N ARG A 76 -0.83 23.21 8.87
CA ARG A 76 -0.75 21.84 9.42
C ARG A 76 -2.16 21.32 9.55
N GLU A 77 -2.65 20.67 8.52
CA GLU A 77 -4.04 20.28 8.37
C GLU A 77 -4.24 18.77 8.53
N ILE A 78 -5.29 18.41 9.24
CA ILE A 78 -5.78 17.04 9.37
C ILE A 78 -7.10 16.95 8.63
N LYS A 79 -7.16 16.01 7.69
CA LYS A 79 -8.37 15.62 6.96
C LYS A 79 -9.03 14.45 7.66
N ALA A 80 -10.35 14.47 7.81
CA ALA A 80 -11.13 13.36 8.32
C ALA A 80 -12.30 13.04 7.39
N THR A 81 -12.55 11.74 7.20
CA THR A 81 -13.77 11.23 6.59
C THR A 81 -14.77 10.93 7.71
N ILE A 82 -15.94 11.52 7.63
CA ILE A 82 -17.01 11.46 8.63
C ILE A 82 -18.23 10.76 8.01
N PHE A 83 -18.79 9.79 8.70
CA PHE A 83 -20.00 9.07 8.27
C PHE A 83 -21.15 9.33 9.25
N ASP A 84 -22.21 9.93 8.78
CA ASP A 84 -23.44 10.06 9.54
C ASP A 84 -24.33 8.82 9.34
N ALA A 85 -24.28 7.91 10.31
CA ALA A 85 -25.05 6.67 10.27
C ALA A 85 -26.58 6.87 10.29
N SER A 86 -27.07 8.07 10.65
CA SER A 86 -28.50 8.38 10.68
C SER A 86 -29.06 8.76 9.31
N SER A 87 -28.26 9.40 8.48
CA SER A 87 -28.64 9.84 7.13
C SER A 87 -27.98 9.02 6.01
N GLY A 88 -26.92 8.26 6.32
CA GLY A 88 -26.09 7.57 5.34
C GLY A 88 -25.15 8.50 4.57
N HIS A 89 -25.00 9.75 4.99
CA HIS A 89 -24.17 10.74 4.32
C HIS A 89 -22.71 10.67 4.76
N VAL A 90 -21.82 10.97 3.82
CA VAL A 90 -20.38 11.10 4.05
C VAL A 90 -19.96 12.56 3.93
N TYR A 91 -19.10 12.99 4.85
CA TYR A 91 -18.49 14.31 4.83
C TYR A 91 -16.97 14.19 4.93
N GLU A 92 -16.27 15.08 4.25
CA GLU A 92 -14.84 15.29 4.45
C GLU A 92 -14.63 16.63 5.15
N PHE A 93 -13.99 16.61 6.30
CA PHE A 93 -13.60 17.79 7.06
C PHE A 93 -12.08 17.96 7.00
N THR A 94 -11.62 19.18 6.81
CA THR A 94 -10.21 19.54 6.95
C THR A 94 -10.08 20.62 8.02
N ALA A 95 -9.26 20.35 9.03
CA ALA A 95 -9.01 21.27 10.15
C ALA A 95 -7.53 21.63 10.23
N ASP A 96 -7.21 22.91 10.29
CA ASP A 96 -5.87 23.38 10.65
C ASP A 96 -5.70 23.32 12.17
N VAL A 97 -4.71 22.52 12.61
CA VAL A 97 -4.48 22.27 14.05
C VAL A 97 -3.82 23.45 14.77
N ARG A 98 -3.17 24.35 14.03
CA ARG A 98 -2.52 25.54 14.62
C ARG A 98 -3.51 26.66 14.87
N SER A 99 -4.33 26.99 13.87
CA SER A 99 -5.38 28.02 13.98
C SER A 99 -6.64 27.49 14.68
N ARG A 100 -6.78 26.16 14.83
CA ARG A 100 -7.99 25.49 15.36
C ARG A 100 -9.24 25.91 14.61
N SER A 101 -9.16 25.90 13.29
CA SER A 101 -10.25 26.32 12.40
C SER A 101 -10.49 25.26 11.32
N ILE A 102 -11.72 25.21 10.83
CA ILE A 102 -12.08 24.38 9.67
C ILE A 102 -11.70 25.12 8.40
N SER A 103 -10.84 24.52 7.59
CA SER A 103 -10.45 25.06 6.28
C SER A 103 -11.36 24.57 5.15
N GLU A 104 -11.91 23.36 5.25
CA GLU A 104 -12.80 22.80 4.24
C GLU A 104 -13.81 21.84 4.85
N VAL A 105 -15.04 21.84 4.30
CA VAL A 105 -16.05 20.78 4.51
C VAL A 105 -16.68 20.46 3.19
N LYS A 106 -16.64 19.17 2.82
CA LYS A 106 -17.31 18.63 1.62
C LYS A 106 -18.37 17.62 2.02
N HIS A 107 -19.54 17.70 1.42
CA HIS A 107 -20.53 16.63 1.42
C HIS A 107 -20.28 15.73 0.22
N ILE A 108 -20.09 14.42 0.45
CA ILE A 108 -19.82 13.43 -0.59
C ILE A 108 -21.09 12.64 -0.83
N SER A 109 -21.68 12.83 -1.98
CA SER A 109 -22.91 12.14 -2.38
C SER A 109 -22.60 10.72 -2.85
N ASN A 110 -23.53 9.80 -2.59
CA ASN A 110 -23.49 8.43 -3.14
C ASN A 110 -22.20 7.67 -2.87
N ALA A 111 -21.68 7.78 -1.65
CA ALA A 111 -20.46 7.13 -1.23
C ALA A 111 -20.66 6.28 0.01
N GLN A 112 -19.97 5.15 0.07
CA GLN A 112 -19.84 4.35 1.27
C GLN A 112 -18.35 4.32 1.68
N PRO A 113 -18.03 4.78 2.89
CA PRO A 113 -16.65 4.77 3.36
C PRO A 113 -16.21 3.37 3.77
N LEU A 114 -14.93 3.20 4.09
CA LEU A 114 -14.39 1.94 4.60
C LEU A 114 -15.11 1.47 5.87
N LEU A 115 -15.00 0.17 6.16
CA LEU A 115 -15.63 -0.47 7.32
C LEU A 115 -14.89 -0.11 8.60
N THR A 116 -15.64 0.05 9.68
CA THR A 116 -15.12 0.36 11.02
C THR A 116 -15.50 -0.72 12.02
N LYS A 117 -14.90 -0.66 13.20
CA LYS A 117 -15.24 -1.58 14.30
C LYS A 117 -16.75 -1.61 14.58
N ALA A 118 -17.43 -0.47 14.57
CA ALA A 118 -18.88 -0.42 14.79
C ALA A 118 -19.69 -1.19 13.74
N ASP A 119 -19.19 -1.31 12.51
CA ASP A 119 -19.84 -2.11 11.47
C ASP A 119 -19.71 -3.61 11.75
N TYR A 120 -18.53 -4.07 12.17
CA TYR A 120 -18.30 -5.45 12.60
C TYR A 120 -19.16 -5.84 13.80
N ASP A 121 -19.14 -5.02 14.85
CA ASP A 121 -19.94 -5.23 16.07
C ASP A 121 -21.44 -5.27 15.74
N SER A 122 -21.91 -4.37 14.87
CA SER A 122 -23.32 -4.31 14.45
C SER A 122 -23.73 -5.55 13.64
N SER A 123 -22.90 -5.98 12.69
CA SER A 123 -23.11 -7.18 11.89
C SER A 123 -23.23 -8.41 12.77
N GLU A 124 -22.28 -8.63 13.69
CA GLU A 124 -22.32 -9.74 14.63
C GLU A 124 -23.57 -9.69 15.50
N ALA A 125 -23.93 -8.54 16.06
CA ALA A 125 -25.12 -8.39 16.90
C ALA A 125 -26.44 -8.67 16.16
N ILE A 126 -26.52 -8.29 14.87
CA ILE A 126 -27.70 -8.58 14.02
C ILE A 126 -27.82 -10.10 13.80
N ILE A 127 -26.75 -10.76 13.41
CA ILE A 127 -26.71 -12.20 13.12
C ILE A 127 -27.07 -13.01 14.37
N ARG A 128 -26.49 -12.69 15.53
CA ARG A 128 -26.74 -13.46 16.77
C ARG A 128 -28.17 -13.38 17.26
N ARG A 129 -28.90 -12.30 16.95
CA ARG A 129 -30.32 -12.15 17.29
C ARG A 129 -31.26 -12.76 16.25
N TRP A 130 -30.73 -13.14 15.08
CA TRP A 130 -31.58 -13.59 13.98
C TRP A 130 -31.95 -15.07 14.12
N PRO A 131 -33.28 -15.42 14.16
CA PRO A 131 -33.72 -16.78 14.48
C PRO A 131 -33.17 -17.85 13.51
N ARG A 132 -33.14 -17.56 12.20
CA ARG A 132 -32.66 -18.53 11.21
C ARG A 132 -31.20 -18.92 11.40
N PHE A 133 -30.34 -18.01 11.84
CA PHE A 133 -28.96 -18.32 12.18
C PHE A 133 -28.91 -19.33 13.35
N ASN A 134 -29.67 -19.05 14.40
CA ASN A 134 -29.70 -19.93 15.59
C ASN A 134 -30.28 -21.31 15.23
N ASP A 135 -31.34 -21.37 14.42
CA ASP A 135 -31.93 -22.63 13.95
C ASP A 135 -30.96 -23.41 13.06
N ALA A 136 -30.23 -22.74 12.16
CA ALA A 136 -29.21 -23.36 11.32
C ALA A 136 -28.08 -23.97 12.15
N MET A 137 -27.56 -23.25 13.14
CA MET A 137 -26.51 -23.76 14.04
C MET A 137 -27.02 -24.94 14.86
N LYS A 138 -28.26 -24.88 15.38
CA LYS A 138 -28.89 -25.99 16.11
C LYS A 138 -29.03 -27.25 15.26
N LYS A 139 -29.44 -27.12 13.98
CA LYS A 139 -29.52 -28.26 13.04
C LYS A 139 -28.17 -28.93 12.83
N LEU A 140 -27.07 -28.19 12.97
CA LEU A 140 -25.71 -28.68 12.85
C LEU A 140 -25.15 -29.27 14.15
N GLY A 141 -25.88 -29.19 15.26
CA GLY A 141 -25.36 -29.55 16.58
C GLY A 141 -24.28 -28.59 17.10
N ILE A 142 -24.22 -27.36 16.55
CA ILE A 142 -23.21 -26.34 16.91
C ILE A 142 -23.89 -25.29 17.79
N SER A 143 -23.27 -24.98 18.93
CA SER A 143 -23.70 -23.84 19.74
C SER A 143 -23.44 -22.52 18.99
N PRO A 144 -24.42 -21.62 18.85
CA PRO A 144 -24.19 -20.30 18.25
C PRO A 144 -23.04 -19.50 18.94
N ALA A 145 -22.79 -19.75 20.23
CA ALA A 145 -21.70 -19.13 20.97
C ALA A 145 -20.31 -19.57 20.49
N ASP A 146 -20.22 -20.80 19.94
CA ASP A 146 -18.97 -21.38 19.43
C ASP A 146 -18.70 -20.99 17.98
N VAL A 147 -19.53 -20.11 17.38
CA VAL A 147 -19.35 -19.62 16.02
C VAL A 147 -18.71 -18.24 16.02
N SER A 148 -17.69 -18.07 15.23
CA SER A 148 -17.13 -16.75 14.84
C SER A 148 -17.90 -16.22 13.65
N VAL A 149 -18.32 -14.96 13.73
CA VAL A 149 -18.95 -14.23 12.61
C VAL A 149 -17.88 -13.35 11.99
N GLU A 150 -17.50 -13.66 10.77
CA GLU A 150 -16.55 -12.85 9.98
C GLU A 150 -17.32 -11.94 9.04
N THR A 151 -17.07 -10.64 9.13
CA THR A 151 -17.79 -9.63 8.35
C THR A 151 -16.89 -9.06 7.25
N TRP A 152 -17.41 -9.06 6.04
CA TRP A 152 -16.74 -8.57 4.82
C TRP A 152 -17.54 -7.39 4.24
N ALA A 153 -16.88 -6.57 3.41
CA ALA A 153 -17.58 -5.68 2.51
C ALA A 153 -18.58 -6.49 1.63
N SER A 154 -19.60 -5.84 1.12
CA SER A 154 -20.68 -6.55 0.40
C SER A 154 -20.17 -7.36 -0.81
N GLY A 155 -19.05 -6.96 -1.36
CA GLY A 155 -18.42 -7.56 -2.54
C GLY A 155 -19.15 -7.27 -3.85
N ILE A 156 -20.33 -6.70 -3.80
CA ILE A 156 -21.15 -6.34 -4.98
C ILE A 156 -21.61 -4.88 -4.86
N PRO A 157 -21.85 -4.18 -5.98
CA PRO A 157 -22.47 -2.87 -5.97
C PRO A 157 -23.83 -2.90 -5.25
N SER A 158 -24.13 -1.87 -4.48
CA SER A 158 -25.39 -1.71 -3.74
C SER A 158 -25.81 -0.24 -3.76
N ALA A 159 -27.08 0.01 -3.49
CA ALA A 159 -27.57 1.39 -3.41
C ALA A 159 -26.76 2.20 -2.38
N PRO A 160 -26.26 3.39 -2.74
CA PRO A 160 -25.41 4.20 -1.85
C PRO A 160 -26.04 4.57 -0.51
N SER A 161 -27.38 4.57 -0.44
CA SER A 161 -28.12 4.81 0.78
C SER A 161 -28.14 3.63 1.77
N GLN A 162 -27.65 2.47 1.35
CA GLN A 162 -27.62 1.25 2.15
C GLN A 162 -26.18 0.88 2.48
N ARG A 163 -25.89 0.67 3.77
CA ARG A 163 -24.60 0.17 4.20
C ARG A 163 -24.61 -1.34 4.32
N MET A 164 -24.16 -1.99 3.26
CA MET A 164 -24.25 -3.45 3.10
C MET A 164 -22.94 -4.14 3.49
N VAL A 165 -23.06 -5.23 4.24
CA VAL A 165 -21.96 -6.12 4.58
C VAL A 165 -22.38 -7.58 4.41
N ARG A 166 -21.40 -8.47 4.27
CA ARG A 166 -21.62 -9.93 4.29
C ARG A 166 -21.02 -10.56 5.52
N ALA A 167 -21.75 -11.54 6.08
CA ALA A 167 -21.27 -12.38 7.16
C ALA A 167 -21.07 -13.81 6.68
N ILE A 168 -19.95 -14.41 7.06
CA ILE A 168 -19.62 -15.83 6.94
C ILE A 168 -19.22 -16.38 8.30
N PHE A 169 -19.15 -17.71 8.44
CA PHE A 169 -19.13 -18.35 9.73
C PHE A 169 -18.00 -19.37 9.84
N TYR A 170 -17.37 -19.40 10.99
CA TYR A 170 -16.32 -20.36 11.36
C TYR A 170 -16.58 -20.91 12.74
N ILE A 171 -16.17 -22.14 13.02
CA ILE A 171 -16.19 -22.68 14.37
C ILE A 171 -14.97 -22.15 15.12
N LYS A 172 -15.19 -21.60 16.31
CA LYS A 172 -14.12 -21.12 17.19
C LYS A 172 -13.26 -22.28 17.68
N HIS A 173 -11.95 -22.06 17.75
CA HIS A 173 -11.05 -22.93 18.48
C HIS A 173 -10.97 -22.56 19.97
N ALA A 174 -10.92 -23.56 20.82
CA ALA A 174 -10.69 -23.36 22.27
C ALA A 174 -9.37 -22.59 22.53
N ASN A 175 -8.35 -22.78 21.68
CA ASN A 175 -7.03 -22.19 21.83
C ASN A 175 -6.80 -20.93 20.98
N GLY A 176 -7.76 -20.50 20.16
CA GLY A 176 -7.74 -19.22 19.42
C GLY A 176 -6.63 -19.04 18.38
N VAL A 177 -5.93 -20.09 17.95
CA VAL A 177 -4.69 -19.99 17.19
C VAL A 177 -4.95 -19.73 15.69
N ASN A 178 -5.94 -20.38 15.09
CA ASN A 178 -6.35 -20.11 13.72
C ASN A 178 -7.88 -20.05 13.67
N ARG A 179 -8.45 -18.89 13.33
CA ARG A 179 -9.90 -18.73 13.27
C ARG A 179 -10.50 -19.08 11.90
N TYR A 180 -9.69 -19.43 10.91
CA TYR A 180 -10.12 -19.68 9.53
C TYR A 180 -10.10 -21.17 9.14
N ASP A 181 -9.56 -22.06 9.97
CA ASP A 181 -9.34 -23.47 9.63
C ASP A 181 -10.60 -24.34 9.67
N ARG A 182 -11.69 -23.85 10.29
CA ARG A 182 -12.97 -24.56 10.43
C ARG A 182 -14.14 -23.79 9.85
N PRO A 183 -14.19 -23.55 8.53
CA PRO A 183 -15.27 -22.83 7.87
C PRO A 183 -16.58 -23.62 7.92
N ILE A 184 -17.69 -22.92 8.16
CA ILE A 184 -19.04 -23.44 7.97
C ILE A 184 -19.46 -23.07 6.55
N GLU A 185 -19.10 -23.91 5.59
CA GLU A 185 -19.38 -23.70 4.19
C GLU A 185 -20.86 -23.63 3.87
N GLY A 186 -21.21 -23.14 2.69
CA GLY A 186 -22.58 -23.12 2.17
C GLY A 186 -23.51 -22.12 2.86
N MET A 187 -23.02 -21.36 3.84
CA MET A 187 -23.82 -20.38 4.57
C MET A 187 -23.23 -18.98 4.47
N SER A 188 -24.08 -17.99 4.19
CA SER A 188 -23.72 -16.57 4.27
C SER A 188 -24.96 -15.70 4.47
N ALA A 189 -24.75 -14.50 5.03
CA ALA A 189 -25.81 -13.50 5.18
C ALA A 189 -25.39 -12.18 4.52
N LEU A 190 -26.30 -11.55 3.77
CA LEU A 190 -26.17 -10.16 3.36
C LEU A 190 -26.97 -9.31 4.35
N ILE A 191 -26.33 -8.34 4.96
CA ILE A 191 -26.86 -7.53 6.06
C ILE A 191 -26.86 -6.07 5.64
N ASP A 192 -27.98 -5.42 5.84
CA ASP A 192 -28.08 -3.97 5.75
C ASP A 192 -27.96 -3.35 7.16
N LEU A 193 -26.84 -2.72 7.42
CA LEU A 193 -26.56 -2.08 8.70
C LEU A 193 -27.42 -0.84 8.93
N THR A 194 -27.88 -0.18 7.86
CA THR A 194 -28.77 0.99 7.94
C THR A 194 -30.14 0.59 8.50
N SER A 195 -30.76 -0.44 7.95
CA SER A 195 -32.05 -0.97 8.43
C SER A 195 -31.90 -2.00 9.56
N ARG A 196 -30.66 -2.36 9.94
CA ARG A 196 -30.31 -3.38 10.95
C ARG A 196 -30.99 -4.71 10.71
N SER A 197 -31.04 -5.17 9.46
CA SER A 197 -31.76 -6.37 9.05
C SER A 197 -30.94 -7.25 8.10
N VAL A 198 -31.18 -8.57 8.16
CA VAL A 198 -30.65 -9.52 7.19
C VAL A 198 -31.52 -9.44 5.94
N LYS A 199 -30.92 -9.09 4.81
CA LYS A 199 -31.60 -8.97 3.50
C LYS A 199 -31.61 -10.29 2.73
N GLU A 200 -30.55 -11.06 2.86
CA GLU A 200 -30.42 -12.36 2.21
C GLU A 200 -29.77 -13.34 3.18
N TRP A 201 -30.29 -14.56 3.21
CA TRP A 201 -29.65 -15.71 3.83
C TRP A 201 -29.48 -16.79 2.79
N ARG A 202 -28.25 -17.25 2.65
CA ARG A 202 -27.92 -18.38 1.78
C ARG A 202 -27.60 -19.57 2.64
N GLU A 203 -28.22 -20.69 2.29
CA GLU A 203 -27.96 -22.00 2.87
C GLU A 203 -28.04 -23.01 1.73
N VAL A 204 -26.93 -23.57 1.34
CA VAL A 204 -26.81 -24.55 0.26
C VAL A 204 -26.16 -25.83 0.79
N PRO A 205 -26.31 -26.97 0.09
CA PRO A 205 -25.59 -28.20 0.45
C PRO A 205 -24.09 -27.93 0.63
N ARG A 206 -23.51 -28.49 1.64
CA ARG A 206 -22.13 -28.21 2.05
C ARG A 206 -21.45 -29.46 2.57
N PRO A 207 -20.13 -29.54 2.46
CA PRO A 207 -19.35 -30.58 3.14
C PRO A 207 -19.43 -30.42 4.66
N GLU A 208 -19.03 -31.43 5.38
CA GLU A 208 -18.84 -31.33 6.82
C GLU A 208 -17.77 -30.30 7.15
N VAL A 209 -17.85 -29.74 8.35
CA VAL A 209 -16.84 -28.80 8.83
C VAL A 209 -15.53 -29.57 9.00
N PRO A 210 -14.40 -29.07 8.45
CA PRO A 210 -13.11 -29.75 8.57
C PRO A 210 -12.74 -30.01 10.03
N ASN A 211 -12.21 -31.19 10.29
CA ASN A 211 -11.74 -31.57 11.62
C ASN A 211 -10.22 -31.37 11.77
N ALA A 212 -9.56 -30.92 10.70
CA ALA A 212 -8.14 -30.60 10.72
C ALA A 212 -7.89 -29.41 11.63
N THR A 213 -7.10 -29.60 12.65
CA THR A 213 -6.67 -28.54 13.55
C THR A 213 -5.35 -27.98 13.04
N ALA A 214 -5.40 -26.75 12.54
CA ALA A 214 -4.18 -25.98 12.23
C ALA A 214 -3.57 -25.46 13.53
N THR A 215 -2.95 -26.31 14.30
CA THR A 215 -2.13 -25.85 15.42
C THR A 215 -0.75 -25.52 14.92
N TYR A 216 -0.46 -24.23 14.78
CA TYR A 216 0.92 -23.78 14.79
C TYR A 216 1.27 -23.35 16.23
N MET A 217 2.34 -23.90 16.75
CA MET A 217 2.84 -23.45 18.05
C MET A 217 3.74 -22.24 17.81
N LEU A 218 3.43 -21.14 18.47
CA LEU A 218 4.41 -20.07 18.62
C LEU A 218 5.67 -20.70 19.22
N PRO A 219 6.87 -20.44 18.67
CA PRO A 219 8.10 -20.94 19.25
C PRO A 219 8.13 -20.59 20.73
N SER A 220 8.33 -21.59 21.58
CA SER A 220 8.39 -21.40 23.03
C SER A 220 9.57 -20.51 23.46
N LYS A 221 10.53 -20.32 22.58
CA LYS A 221 11.64 -19.34 22.70
C LYS A 221 11.77 -18.61 21.37
N PRO A 222 11.85 -17.26 21.41
CA PRO A 222 12.25 -16.50 20.21
C PRO A 222 13.58 -17.05 19.71
N GLU A 223 13.73 -17.16 18.38
CA GLU A 223 15.06 -17.41 17.82
C GLU A 223 16.02 -16.31 18.29
N PRO A 224 17.31 -16.64 18.47
CA PRO A 224 18.31 -15.62 18.84
C PRO A 224 18.26 -14.50 17.78
N PRO A 225 18.21 -13.22 18.21
CA PRO A 225 18.13 -12.11 17.26
C PRO A 225 19.34 -12.11 16.32
N VAL A 226 19.07 -11.90 15.03
CA VAL A 226 20.13 -11.71 14.05
C VAL A 226 20.85 -10.39 14.38
N LYS A 227 22.07 -10.49 14.91
CA LYS A 227 22.93 -9.34 15.17
C LYS A 227 23.52 -8.86 13.83
N SER A 228 23.03 -7.75 13.30
CA SER A 228 23.54 -7.22 12.03
C SER A 228 24.95 -6.60 12.16
N GLY A 229 25.38 -6.20 13.36
CA GLY A 229 26.61 -5.42 13.58
C GLY A 229 26.58 -4.02 12.92
N LEU A 230 25.47 -3.67 12.27
CA LEU A 230 25.28 -2.39 11.58
C LEU A 230 24.69 -1.35 12.53
N PRO A 231 24.99 -0.05 12.31
CA PRO A 231 24.46 1.02 13.14
C PRO A 231 22.93 1.14 12.99
N THR A 232 22.26 1.59 14.04
CA THR A 232 20.85 1.96 13.96
C THR A 232 20.69 3.25 13.16
N PRO A 233 19.85 3.28 12.11
CA PRO A 233 19.57 4.51 11.37
C PRO A 233 18.94 5.58 12.26
N THR A 234 19.08 6.85 11.86
CA THR A 234 18.54 7.98 12.60
C THR A 234 17.50 8.76 11.80
N MET A 235 16.57 9.37 12.51
CA MET A 235 15.61 10.33 11.94
C MET A 235 15.74 11.67 12.65
N VAL A 236 15.88 12.75 11.86
CA VAL A 236 15.97 14.13 12.37
C VAL A 236 14.71 14.87 11.93
N ASN A 237 13.92 15.35 12.87
CA ASN A 237 12.63 16.01 12.60
C ASN A 237 11.71 15.19 11.66
N GLY A 238 11.66 13.88 11.86
CA GLY A 238 10.87 12.96 11.04
C GLY A 238 11.49 12.58 9.69
N GLU A 239 12.55 13.26 9.24
CA GLU A 239 13.27 12.93 8.02
C GLU A 239 14.31 11.83 8.29
N VAL A 240 14.30 10.80 7.48
CA VAL A 240 15.36 9.79 7.43
C VAL A 240 16.55 10.37 6.67
N GLN A 241 17.72 10.30 7.29
CA GLN A 241 18.99 10.71 6.71
C GLN A 241 19.95 9.53 6.74
N TRP A 242 20.15 8.91 5.58
CA TRP A 242 21.04 7.75 5.46
C TRP A 242 21.93 7.88 4.23
N ASN A 243 23.24 7.92 4.45
CA ASN A 243 24.18 8.24 3.39
C ASN A 243 23.72 9.49 2.61
N SER A 244 23.52 9.37 1.29
CA SER A 244 23.02 10.45 0.44
C SER A 244 21.49 10.56 0.40
N TRP A 245 20.75 9.61 0.96
CA TRP A 245 19.29 9.60 0.94
C TRP A 245 18.65 10.53 1.97
N ARG A 246 17.58 11.21 1.58
CA ARG A 246 16.73 12.07 2.41
C ARG A 246 15.28 11.88 2.01
N PHE A 247 14.41 11.54 2.96
CA PHE A 247 12.98 11.40 2.74
C PHE A 247 12.23 11.35 4.09
N THR A 248 10.91 11.57 4.07
CA THR A 248 10.08 11.48 5.26
C THR A 248 9.08 10.32 5.12
N PRO A 249 9.22 9.24 5.91
CA PRO A 249 8.23 8.19 5.98
C PRO A 249 7.10 8.55 6.95
N MET A 250 5.87 8.14 6.61
CA MET A 250 4.68 8.29 7.44
C MET A 250 3.78 7.07 7.28
N ILE A 251 3.03 6.69 8.31
CA ILE A 251 1.95 5.71 8.21
C ILE A 251 0.63 6.46 8.01
N HIS A 252 0.15 6.44 6.78
CA HIS A 252 -1.14 7.01 6.41
C HIS A 252 -2.26 6.03 6.78
N ALA A 253 -3.35 6.50 7.41
CA ALA A 253 -4.40 5.63 7.94
C ALA A 253 -5.01 4.66 6.90
N ARG A 254 -5.16 5.11 5.65
CA ARG A 254 -5.70 4.31 4.55
C ARG A 254 -4.62 3.53 3.80
N GLU A 255 -3.53 4.18 3.40
CA GLU A 255 -2.52 3.62 2.48
C GLU A 255 -1.37 2.88 3.19
N GLY A 256 -1.24 2.99 4.51
CA GLY A 256 -0.09 2.48 5.25
C GLY A 256 1.17 3.31 5.00
N LEU A 257 2.29 2.65 4.75
CA LEU A 257 3.58 3.33 4.58
C LEU A 257 3.63 4.21 3.33
N THR A 258 3.75 5.50 3.55
CA THR A 258 3.87 6.53 2.54
C THR A 258 5.19 7.26 2.71
N LEU A 259 5.88 7.53 1.61
CA LEU A 259 7.13 8.30 1.59
C LEU A 259 6.90 9.66 0.94
N TYR A 260 7.49 10.70 1.50
CA TYR A 260 7.44 12.08 0.99
C TYR A 260 8.82 12.65 0.74
N ASP A 261 8.93 13.55 -0.25
CA ASP A 261 10.08 14.40 -0.56
C ASP A 261 11.38 13.57 -0.66
N ILE A 262 11.36 12.56 -1.54
CA ILE A 262 12.48 11.64 -1.73
C ILE A 262 13.57 12.33 -2.54
N ARG A 263 14.75 12.45 -1.92
CA ARG A 263 15.90 13.17 -2.48
C ARG A 263 17.18 12.38 -2.31
N PHE A 264 18.13 12.61 -3.22
CA PHE A 264 19.51 12.13 -3.12
C PHE A 264 20.47 13.31 -3.08
N VAL A 265 21.33 13.37 -2.08
CA VAL A 265 22.35 14.42 -1.93
C VAL A 265 23.58 14.04 -2.72
N GLU A 266 23.84 14.75 -3.82
CA GLU A 266 25.03 14.60 -4.65
C GLU A 266 25.89 15.85 -4.55
N LYS A 267 27.16 15.71 -4.10
CA LYS A 267 28.11 16.85 -3.94
C LYS A 267 27.52 18.03 -3.15
N GLY A 268 26.77 17.73 -2.10
CA GLY A 268 26.12 18.73 -1.25
C GLY A 268 24.80 19.31 -1.78
N VAL A 269 24.37 18.92 -2.98
CA VAL A 269 23.11 19.36 -3.58
C VAL A 269 22.05 18.26 -3.43
N ALA A 270 20.94 18.59 -2.78
CA ALA A 270 19.78 17.68 -2.67
C ALA A 270 18.98 17.68 -3.97
N ARG A 271 19.05 16.57 -4.70
CA ARG A 271 18.37 16.35 -5.97
C ARG A 271 17.08 15.59 -5.73
N ARG A 272 15.98 16.04 -6.32
CA ARG A 272 14.67 15.42 -6.19
C ARG A 272 14.57 14.16 -7.03
N ILE A 273 13.80 13.19 -6.55
CA ILE A 273 13.49 11.95 -7.25
C ILE A 273 11.97 11.79 -7.34
N ALA A 274 11.29 11.87 -6.19
CA ALA A 274 9.84 11.78 -6.15
C ALA A 274 9.27 12.66 -5.03
N TRP A 275 8.08 13.20 -5.26
CA TRP A 275 7.31 13.91 -4.26
C TRP A 275 6.69 12.95 -3.26
N ARG A 276 6.07 11.87 -3.77
CA ARG A 276 5.34 10.92 -2.96
C ARG A 276 5.34 9.53 -3.60
N ILE A 277 5.54 8.50 -2.77
CA ILE A 277 5.35 7.09 -3.17
C ILE A 277 4.47 6.42 -2.12
N SER A 278 3.40 5.76 -2.56
CA SER A 278 2.46 5.06 -1.66
C SER A 278 1.73 3.91 -2.36
N LEU A 279 1.22 2.94 -1.57
CA LEU A 279 0.26 1.95 -2.03
C LEU A 279 -1.11 2.63 -2.17
N SER A 280 -1.55 2.85 -3.38
CA SER A 280 -2.77 3.62 -3.67
C SER A 280 -4.04 2.79 -3.55
N GLU A 281 -3.98 1.54 -3.97
CA GLU A 281 -5.08 0.58 -3.83
C GLU A 281 -4.57 -0.84 -3.95
N MET A 282 -5.37 -1.78 -3.46
CA MET A 282 -5.09 -3.20 -3.51
C MET A 282 -6.39 -3.97 -3.73
N LEU A 283 -6.35 -5.00 -4.58
CA LEU A 283 -7.50 -5.89 -4.83
C LEU A 283 -7.10 -7.34 -4.63
N VAL A 284 -7.95 -8.10 -3.92
CA VAL A 284 -7.81 -9.55 -3.73
C VAL A 284 -9.08 -10.27 -4.20
N PRO A 285 -9.15 -10.72 -5.46
CA PRO A 285 -10.26 -11.50 -5.98
C PRO A 285 -10.02 -13.00 -5.80
N TYR A 286 -11.01 -13.70 -5.24
CA TYR A 286 -11.00 -15.17 -5.12
C TYR A 286 -11.68 -15.82 -6.32
N GLY A 287 -11.02 -16.85 -6.89
CA GLY A 287 -11.42 -17.51 -8.13
C GLY A 287 -12.27 -18.77 -7.92
N ASP A 288 -13.29 -18.75 -7.05
CA ASP A 288 -14.16 -19.90 -6.79
C ASP A 288 -15.61 -19.63 -7.26
N THR A 289 -16.23 -20.62 -7.87
CA THR A 289 -17.59 -20.52 -8.46
C THR A 289 -18.71 -20.82 -7.48
N ALA A 290 -18.42 -21.29 -6.27
CA ALA A 290 -19.44 -21.55 -5.26
C ALA A 290 -20.18 -20.27 -4.88
N ILE A 291 -21.50 -20.37 -4.72
CA ILE A 291 -22.38 -19.21 -4.49
C ILE A 291 -22.00 -18.39 -3.24
N THR A 292 -21.33 -18.98 -2.28
CA THR A 292 -20.80 -18.32 -1.08
C THR A 292 -19.41 -17.73 -1.28
N TRP A 293 -18.80 -17.90 -2.48
CA TRP A 293 -17.47 -17.41 -2.82
C TRP A 293 -17.46 -16.37 -3.94
N ILE A 294 -18.42 -16.38 -4.85
CA ILE A 294 -18.46 -15.51 -6.04
C ILE A 294 -18.33 -14.01 -5.76
N TRP A 295 -18.64 -13.58 -4.56
CA TRP A 295 -18.58 -12.18 -4.12
C TRP A 295 -17.32 -11.85 -3.32
N ARG A 296 -16.46 -12.85 -3.02
CA ARG A 296 -15.24 -12.62 -2.21
C ARG A 296 -14.21 -11.92 -3.06
N ASN A 297 -14.12 -10.64 -2.83
CA ASN A 297 -13.09 -9.74 -3.33
C ASN A 297 -12.92 -8.64 -2.30
N ALA A 298 -11.70 -8.13 -2.14
CA ALA A 298 -11.38 -7.12 -1.14
C ALA A 298 -10.57 -5.99 -1.77
N PHE A 299 -11.02 -4.76 -1.60
CA PHE A 299 -10.21 -3.57 -1.82
C PHE A 299 -9.56 -3.20 -0.49
N ASP A 300 -8.43 -3.84 -0.15
CA ASP A 300 -7.87 -3.82 1.20
C ASP A 300 -7.43 -2.42 1.67
N VAL A 301 -7.08 -1.55 0.75
CA VAL A 301 -6.78 -0.14 1.08
C VAL A 301 -8.06 0.66 1.25
N GLY A 302 -9.03 0.54 0.34
CA GLY A 302 -10.20 1.41 0.28
C GLY A 302 -11.42 0.93 1.05
N GLU A 303 -11.53 -0.37 1.36
CA GLU A 303 -12.63 -0.95 2.12
C GLU A 303 -12.28 -1.19 3.58
N TYR A 304 -10.98 -1.43 3.91
CA TYR A 304 -10.55 -1.82 5.27
C TYR A 304 -9.52 -0.86 5.87
N GLY A 305 -8.71 -0.18 5.06
CA GLY A 305 -7.70 0.76 5.54
C GLY A 305 -6.41 0.07 5.95
N PHE A 306 -5.43 0.08 5.07
CA PHE A 306 -4.14 -0.61 5.25
C PHE A 306 -3.36 -0.11 6.48
N GLY A 307 -3.34 1.22 6.70
CA GLY A 307 -2.69 1.80 7.87
C GLY A 307 -3.47 1.58 9.17
N HIS A 308 -4.81 1.57 9.13
CA HIS A 308 -5.61 1.18 10.28
C HIS A 308 -5.38 -0.28 10.69
N SER A 309 -4.97 -1.13 9.74
CA SER A 309 -4.65 -2.53 9.97
C SER A 309 -3.18 -2.77 10.35
N SER A 310 -2.40 -1.71 10.64
CA SER A 310 -1.00 -1.82 11.04
C SER A 310 -0.78 -2.83 12.17
N ALA A 311 0.18 -3.72 11.98
CA ALA A 311 0.65 -4.71 12.95
C ALA A 311 1.96 -4.24 13.61
N GLN A 312 2.14 -4.58 14.89
CA GLN A 312 3.37 -4.28 15.61
C GLN A 312 4.52 -5.13 15.08
N LEU A 313 5.64 -4.50 14.78
CA LEU A 313 6.90 -5.16 14.38
C LEU A 313 7.79 -5.41 15.61
N ARG A 314 8.37 -6.62 15.71
CA ARG A 314 9.19 -7.06 16.83
C ARG A 314 10.63 -7.21 16.41
N LYS A 315 11.54 -6.57 17.14
CA LYS A 315 12.97 -6.75 16.95
C LYS A 315 13.38 -8.20 17.20
N GLY A 316 14.30 -8.68 16.38
CA GLY A 316 14.81 -10.05 16.46
C GLY A 316 13.87 -11.11 15.88
N ALA A 317 12.60 -10.77 15.60
CA ALA A 317 11.64 -11.67 14.95
C ALA A 317 11.24 -11.14 13.56
N ASP A 318 10.62 -9.95 13.51
CA ASP A 318 10.10 -9.38 12.26
C ASP A 318 11.13 -8.46 11.60
N VAL A 319 12.02 -7.86 12.39
CA VAL A 319 13.06 -6.93 11.95
C VAL A 319 14.35 -7.12 12.78
N PRO A 320 15.54 -6.72 12.24
CA PRO A 320 16.79 -6.84 12.98
C PRO A 320 16.82 -6.02 14.29
N GLU A 321 17.70 -6.38 15.22
CA GLU A 321 17.86 -5.70 16.51
C GLU A 321 18.26 -4.21 16.38
N ASN A 322 19.05 -3.86 15.37
CA ASN A 322 19.47 -2.48 15.09
C ASN A 322 18.40 -1.61 14.43
N THR A 323 17.15 -2.03 14.46
CA THR A 323 16.03 -1.31 13.84
C THR A 323 15.61 -0.10 14.66
N LEU A 324 15.40 1.03 13.98
CA LEU A 324 14.66 2.16 14.50
C LEU A 324 13.17 1.91 14.32
N LEU A 325 12.44 1.75 15.41
CA LEU A 325 10.98 1.58 15.39
C LEU A 325 10.26 2.90 15.69
N ARG A 326 9.10 3.11 15.08
CA ARG A 326 8.22 4.25 15.31
C ARG A 326 6.76 3.79 15.41
N SER A 327 6.04 4.45 16.30
CA SER A 327 4.59 4.27 16.49
C SER A 327 3.81 5.27 15.64
N ALA A 328 2.55 4.98 15.36
CA ALA A 328 1.63 5.88 14.68
C ALA A 328 0.30 5.96 15.45
N SER A 329 -0.29 7.16 15.48
CA SER A 329 -1.57 7.41 16.13
C SER A 329 -2.67 7.57 15.09
N PHE A 330 -3.84 7.01 15.38
CA PHE A 330 -5.03 7.01 14.56
C PHE A 330 -6.23 7.44 15.40
N VAL A 331 -7.35 7.69 14.74
CA VAL A 331 -8.60 7.99 15.42
C VAL A 331 -9.60 6.88 15.12
N ASP A 332 -10.14 6.26 16.15
CA ASP A 332 -11.21 5.26 16.03
C ASP A 332 -12.55 5.92 15.69
N ASP A 333 -13.54 5.10 15.34
CA ASP A 333 -14.83 5.56 14.83
C ASP A 333 -15.67 6.35 15.86
N ASP A 334 -15.37 6.23 17.15
CA ASP A 334 -15.92 7.03 18.23
C ASP A 334 -15.18 8.36 18.49
N GLY A 335 -14.05 8.59 17.82
CA GLY A 335 -13.18 9.75 18.00
C GLY A 335 -12.08 9.56 19.03
N THR A 336 -11.90 8.36 19.56
CA THR A 336 -10.80 8.04 20.47
C THR A 336 -9.48 7.98 19.69
N VAL A 337 -8.44 8.63 20.20
CA VAL A 337 -7.10 8.54 19.63
C VAL A 337 -6.39 7.30 20.17
N VAL A 338 -6.00 6.40 19.28
CA VAL A 338 -5.31 5.15 19.58
C VAL A 338 -3.91 5.15 18.94
N THR A 339 -2.91 4.81 19.73
CA THR A 339 -1.53 4.69 19.25
C THR A 339 -1.16 3.23 19.05
N LYS A 340 -0.84 2.86 17.81
CA LYS A 340 -0.26 1.57 17.46
C LYS A 340 1.27 1.66 17.57
N LYS A 341 1.83 0.80 18.42
CA LYS A 341 3.26 0.81 18.72
C LYS A 341 4.05 0.11 17.63
N ASP A 342 5.24 0.65 17.33
CA ASP A 342 6.27 -0.02 16.53
C ASP A 342 5.78 -0.51 15.16
N VAL A 343 5.02 0.32 14.45
CA VAL A 343 4.39 -0.03 13.15
C VAL A 343 5.21 0.41 11.95
N LEU A 344 6.24 1.23 12.15
CA LEU A 344 7.20 1.66 11.14
C LEU A 344 8.59 1.25 11.57
N ALA A 345 9.30 0.51 10.73
CA ALA A 345 10.67 0.09 10.94
C ALA A 345 11.62 0.73 9.93
N VAL A 346 12.78 1.17 10.39
CA VAL A 346 13.88 1.65 9.55
C VAL A 346 15.17 0.97 10.00
N TYR A 347 15.84 0.24 9.10
CA TYR A 347 17.05 -0.50 9.42
C TYR A 347 17.99 -0.65 8.23
N GLU A 348 19.28 -0.83 8.51
CA GLU A 348 20.27 -1.21 7.51
C GLU A 348 20.37 -2.74 7.42
N ARG A 349 20.57 -3.23 6.19
CA ARG A 349 20.95 -4.62 5.94
C ARG A 349 22.15 -4.72 5.00
N ASP A 350 22.81 -5.85 5.06
CA ASP A 350 23.84 -6.25 4.11
C ASP A 350 23.21 -6.51 2.74
N ALA A 351 23.84 -5.99 1.69
CA ALA A 351 23.42 -6.17 0.30
C ALA A 351 24.52 -6.86 -0.56
N GLY A 352 25.51 -7.45 0.08
CA GLY A 352 26.58 -8.19 -0.58
C GLY A 352 27.54 -7.31 -1.36
N ILE A 353 27.82 -7.67 -2.60
CA ILE A 353 28.81 -6.99 -3.44
C ILE A 353 28.18 -5.82 -4.16
N GLY A 354 28.60 -4.59 -3.88
CA GLY A 354 28.16 -3.38 -4.56
C GLY A 354 28.81 -3.22 -5.95
N TYR A 355 30.11 -3.45 -6.03
CA TYR A 355 30.81 -3.65 -7.30
C TYR A 355 32.05 -4.54 -7.09
N ARG A 356 32.49 -5.19 -8.14
CA ARG A 356 33.70 -6.01 -8.14
C ARG A 356 34.32 -6.09 -9.54
N HIS A 357 35.66 -5.89 -9.60
CA HIS A 357 36.45 -6.17 -10.78
C HIS A 357 37.79 -6.81 -10.38
N ALA A 358 38.17 -7.88 -11.05
CA ALA A 358 39.47 -8.53 -10.92
C ALA A 358 40.26 -8.33 -12.21
N ALA A 359 41.23 -7.45 -12.19
CA ALA A 359 42.16 -7.27 -13.32
C ALA A 359 43.20 -8.40 -13.38
N SER A 360 43.52 -9.03 -12.23
CA SER A 360 44.33 -10.24 -12.10
C SER A 360 43.98 -10.93 -10.78
N ALA A 361 44.56 -12.10 -10.52
CA ALA A 361 44.38 -12.82 -9.25
C ALA A 361 44.81 -11.98 -8.00
N THR A 362 45.73 -11.06 -8.17
CA THR A 362 46.24 -10.19 -7.11
C THR A 362 45.76 -8.74 -7.18
N ASN A 363 45.11 -8.34 -8.26
CA ASN A 363 44.58 -6.99 -8.44
C ASN A 363 43.03 -7.04 -8.55
N VAL A 364 42.38 -6.99 -7.40
CA VAL A 364 40.93 -7.01 -7.28
C VAL A 364 40.44 -5.72 -6.63
N SER A 365 39.58 -4.99 -7.33
CA SER A 365 38.81 -3.88 -6.78
C SER A 365 37.40 -4.36 -6.44
N SER A 366 37.00 -4.22 -5.19
CA SER A 366 35.68 -4.70 -4.74
C SER A 366 35.17 -3.79 -3.61
N ARG A 367 33.85 -3.63 -3.56
CA ARG A 367 33.18 -2.90 -2.50
C ARG A 367 31.91 -3.59 -2.05
N HIS A 368 31.73 -3.67 -0.74
CA HIS A 368 30.54 -4.18 -0.10
C HIS A 368 29.42 -3.14 -0.16
N ALA A 369 28.21 -3.58 -0.42
CA ALA A 369 27.00 -2.75 -0.43
C ALA A 369 26.17 -2.94 0.84
N ARG A 370 25.42 -1.90 1.16
CA ARG A 370 24.40 -1.88 2.20
C ARG A 370 23.14 -1.26 1.64
N GLU A 371 22.01 -1.64 2.18
CA GLU A 371 20.70 -1.09 1.86
C GLU A 371 20.01 -0.60 3.12
N LEU A 372 19.26 0.50 2.98
CA LEU A 372 18.32 0.94 3.99
C LEU A 372 16.95 0.42 3.66
N VAL A 373 16.32 -0.25 4.61
CA VAL A 373 14.94 -0.76 4.49
C VAL A 373 14.01 0.10 5.35
N VAL A 374 12.91 0.54 4.76
CA VAL A 374 11.79 1.18 5.45
C VAL A 374 10.59 0.28 5.29
N GLN A 375 10.07 -0.26 6.39
CA GLN A 375 9.12 -1.37 6.38
C GLN A 375 7.91 -1.08 7.26
N HIS A 376 6.76 -1.56 6.82
CA HIS A 376 5.49 -1.56 7.52
C HIS A 376 4.78 -2.89 7.30
N ALA A 377 4.13 -3.42 8.33
CA ALA A 377 3.28 -4.60 8.22
C ALA A 377 1.83 -4.25 8.53
N ALA A 378 0.90 -4.83 7.78
CA ALA A 378 -0.53 -4.72 7.99
C ALA A 378 -1.18 -6.11 8.01
N ALA A 379 -2.00 -6.39 9.03
CA ALA A 379 -2.78 -7.62 9.14
C ALA A 379 -4.23 -7.34 8.72
N ILE A 380 -4.61 -7.80 7.53
CA ILE A 380 -5.95 -7.58 6.97
C ILE A 380 -6.64 -8.94 6.82
N ALA A 381 -7.66 -9.16 7.64
CA ALA A 381 -8.37 -10.44 7.72
C ALA A 381 -7.38 -11.61 7.98
N ASN A 382 -7.17 -12.46 6.99
CA ASN A 382 -6.31 -13.64 7.08
C ASN A 382 -4.87 -13.43 6.58
N TYR A 383 -4.59 -12.33 5.90
CA TYR A 383 -3.27 -12.01 5.35
C TYR A 383 -2.49 -11.00 6.19
N ASP A 384 -1.18 -11.21 6.24
CA ASP A 384 -0.21 -10.22 6.69
C ASP A 384 0.59 -9.72 5.46
N TYR A 385 0.50 -8.43 5.17
CA TYR A 385 1.22 -7.78 4.09
C TYR A 385 2.36 -6.95 4.64
N ILE A 386 3.53 -7.08 4.02
CA ILE A 386 4.76 -6.38 4.43
C ILE A 386 5.18 -5.48 3.27
N VAL A 387 4.94 -4.18 3.38
CA VAL A 387 5.39 -3.20 2.38
C VAL A 387 6.74 -2.64 2.78
N SER A 388 7.72 -2.76 1.89
CA SER A 388 9.09 -2.31 2.11
C SER A 388 9.57 -1.42 0.97
N TYR A 389 10.15 -0.27 1.31
CA TYR A 389 10.94 0.55 0.40
C TYR A 389 12.41 0.38 0.74
N ILE A 390 13.20 -0.05 -0.23
CA ILE A 390 14.59 -0.44 -0.05
C ILE A 390 15.48 0.51 -0.87
N PHE A 391 16.33 1.24 -0.18
CA PHE A 391 17.20 2.26 -0.75
C PHE A 391 18.64 1.75 -0.83
N ALA A 392 19.15 1.64 -2.04
CA ALA A 392 20.52 1.18 -2.28
C ALA A 392 21.51 2.34 -2.41
N LEU A 393 22.81 2.05 -2.22
CA LEU A 393 23.88 3.04 -2.35
C LEU A 393 24.08 3.54 -3.79
N ASP A 394 23.64 2.77 -4.78
CA ASP A 394 23.70 3.15 -6.20
C ASP A 394 22.58 4.10 -6.65
N GLY A 395 21.69 4.47 -5.74
CA GLY A 395 20.55 5.32 -6.03
C GLY A 395 19.27 4.56 -6.43
N THR A 396 19.29 3.24 -6.46
CA THR A 396 18.11 2.42 -6.75
C THR A 396 17.14 2.42 -5.56
N ILE A 397 15.84 2.49 -5.86
CA ILE A 397 14.74 2.25 -4.92
C ILE A 397 14.03 0.98 -5.36
N THR A 398 13.99 -0.04 -4.48
CA THR A 398 13.15 -1.22 -4.70
C THR A 398 11.88 -1.10 -3.86
N VAL A 399 10.72 -1.29 -4.49
CA VAL A 399 9.43 -1.41 -3.82
C VAL A 399 9.12 -2.90 -3.74
N ASP A 400 9.00 -3.43 -2.54
CA ASP A 400 8.79 -4.85 -2.27
C ASP A 400 7.56 -5.06 -1.41
N VAL A 401 6.76 -6.09 -1.74
CA VAL A 401 5.61 -6.52 -0.95
C VAL A 401 5.80 -7.99 -0.59
N GLY A 402 5.85 -8.27 0.69
CA GLY A 402 5.79 -9.62 1.25
C GLY A 402 4.33 -9.98 1.55
N LEU A 403 3.94 -11.20 1.19
CA LEU A 403 2.61 -11.77 1.42
C LEU A 403 2.78 -13.01 2.30
N THR A 404 2.12 -13.04 3.45
CA THR A 404 2.15 -14.17 4.40
C THR A 404 0.86 -14.20 5.22
N GLY A 405 0.84 -14.94 6.33
CA GLY A 405 -0.33 -15.07 7.20
C GLY A 405 -1.05 -16.40 6.99
N LEU A 406 -2.37 -16.39 7.04
CA LEU A 406 -3.21 -17.58 6.94
C LEU A 406 -3.93 -17.60 5.59
N MET A 407 -4.13 -18.80 5.02
CA MET A 407 -5.01 -18.94 3.87
C MET A 407 -6.48 -18.86 4.28
N LEU A 408 -7.30 -18.25 3.44
CA LEU A 408 -8.74 -18.43 3.51
C LEU A 408 -9.07 -19.79 2.88
N VAL A 409 -9.71 -20.67 3.63
CA VAL A 409 -9.97 -22.03 3.20
C VAL A 409 -11.46 -22.37 3.19
N LYS A 410 -11.81 -23.47 2.52
CA LYS A 410 -13.16 -24.05 2.44
C LYS A 410 -13.09 -25.53 2.80
N GLY A 411 -14.21 -26.08 3.29
CA GLY A 411 -14.34 -27.50 3.54
C GLY A 411 -14.47 -28.30 2.25
N ALA A 412 -14.01 -29.53 2.27
CA ALA A 412 -14.17 -30.52 1.22
C ALA A 412 -14.83 -31.80 1.76
N SER A 413 -15.62 -32.48 0.92
CA SER A 413 -16.17 -33.80 1.25
C SER A 413 -15.11 -34.88 1.25
N ASP A 414 -14.11 -34.73 0.36
CA ASP A 414 -13.02 -35.68 0.23
C ASP A 414 -11.91 -35.38 1.22
N THR A 415 -11.19 -36.42 1.63
CA THR A 415 -10.07 -36.29 2.57
C THR A 415 -8.73 -36.18 1.88
N VAL A 416 -8.65 -36.62 0.64
CA VAL A 416 -7.42 -36.72 -0.16
C VAL A 416 -7.67 -36.22 -1.58
N TYR A 417 -6.59 -35.83 -2.24
CA TYR A 417 -6.59 -35.49 -3.64
C TYR A 417 -6.97 -36.72 -4.50
N ASP A 418 -7.90 -36.54 -5.41
CA ASP A 418 -8.28 -37.53 -6.41
C ASP A 418 -8.09 -36.92 -7.81
N GLU A 419 -7.26 -37.55 -8.65
CA GLU A 419 -7.01 -37.10 -10.03
C GLU A 419 -8.24 -37.28 -10.93
N VAL A 420 -9.20 -38.14 -10.55
CA VAL A 420 -10.35 -38.51 -11.37
C VAL A 420 -11.61 -37.75 -10.94
N GLY A 421 -11.77 -36.54 -11.45
CA GLY A 421 -13.10 -35.98 -11.64
C GLY A 421 -13.74 -35.22 -10.49
N ASN A 422 -13.01 -34.75 -9.49
CA ASN A 422 -13.60 -33.90 -8.46
C ASN A 422 -13.65 -32.42 -8.90
N SER A 423 -14.81 -31.94 -9.32
CA SER A 423 -15.01 -30.56 -9.79
C SER A 423 -14.70 -29.48 -8.74
N GLY A 424 -14.74 -29.84 -7.44
CA GLY A 424 -14.38 -28.94 -6.36
C GLY A 424 -12.89 -28.58 -6.31
N GLN A 425 -12.02 -29.44 -6.87
CA GLN A 425 -10.57 -29.24 -6.93
C GLN A 425 -10.13 -28.36 -8.10
N MET A 426 -10.97 -28.09 -9.08
CA MET A 426 -10.62 -27.23 -10.23
C MET A 426 -10.29 -25.79 -9.83
N TYR A 427 -10.87 -25.29 -8.74
CA TYR A 427 -10.76 -23.88 -8.33
C TYR A 427 -10.01 -23.70 -6.99
N ALA A 428 -9.64 -24.83 -6.33
CA ALA A 428 -8.99 -24.84 -5.03
C ALA A 428 -8.05 -26.05 -4.93
N HIS A 429 -7.09 -25.97 -4.02
CA HIS A 429 -6.10 -27.05 -3.81
C HIS A 429 -6.21 -27.58 -2.38
N PHE A 430 -6.02 -28.90 -2.22
CA PHE A 430 -5.92 -29.51 -0.90
C PHE A 430 -4.67 -29.02 -0.17
N VAL A 431 -4.87 -28.56 1.06
CA VAL A 431 -3.79 -28.11 1.96
C VAL A 431 -3.74 -28.92 3.25
N ALA A 432 -4.86 -29.57 3.59
CA ALA A 432 -4.98 -30.54 4.68
C ALA A 432 -6.18 -31.46 4.41
N PRO A 433 -6.35 -32.56 5.14
CA PRO A 433 -7.52 -33.43 4.99
C PRO A 433 -8.84 -32.65 5.12
N ASN A 434 -9.72 -32.78 4.13
CA ASN A 434 -11.00 -32.03 4.02
C ASN A 434 -10.87 -30.51 3.97
N VAL A 435 -9.67 -29.96 3.68
CA VAL A 435 -9.41 -28.51 3.61
C VAL A 435 -8.87 -28.15 2.23
N LEU A 436 -9.62 -27.31 1.53
CA LEU A 436 -9.25 -26.73 0.25
C LEU A 436 -8.96 -25.23 0.41
N ALA A 437 -7.93 -24.73 -0.24
CA ALA A 437 -7.64 -23.30 -0.37
C ALA A 437 -7.90 -22.84 -1.80
N PRO A 438 -8.85 -21.91 -2.03
CA PRO A 438 -9.17 -21.41 -3.35
C PRO A 438 -8.03 -20.61 -3.97
N THR A 439 -7.83 -20.81 -5.28
CA THR A 439 -6.91 -19.99 -6.06
C THR A 439 -7.39 -18.53 -6.08
N HIS A 440 -6.47 -17.59 -5.90
CA HIS A 440 -6.77 -16.18 -5.91
C HIS A 440 -5.58 -15.35 -6.38
N GLN A 441 -5.83 -14.07 -6.60
CA GLN A 441 -4.80 -13.12 -7.03
C GLN A 441 -4.72 -11.96 -6.04
N HIS A 442 -3.57 -11.28 -6.03
CA HIS A 442 -3.38 -10.01 -5.34
C HIS A 442 -2.87 -8.99 -6.35
N PHE A 443 -3.46 -7.81 -6.38
CA PHE A 443 -3.03 -6.69 -7.20
C PHE A 443 -2.69 -5.50 -6.30
N PHE A 444 -1.46 -4.99 -6.44
CA PHE A 444 -0.95 -3.85 -5.66
C PHE A 444 -0.69 -2.69 -6.61
N SER A 445 -1.48 -1.63 -6.53
CA SER A 445 -1.30 -0.43 -7.33
C SER A 445 -0.56 0.65 -6.54
N PHE A 446 0.66 0.96 -6.93
CA PHE A 446 1.48 2.02 -6.34
C PHE A 446 1.32 3.32 -7.11
N ARG A 447 1.12 4.42 -6.38
CA ARG A 447 1.16 5.79 -6.91
C ARG A 447 2.57 6.33 -6.73
N LEU A 448 3.21 6.67 -7.84
CA LEU A 448 4.58 7.16 -7.92
C LEU A 448 4.54 8.59 -8.48
N ASP A 449 4.55 9.57 -7.62
CA ASP A 449 4.56 11.00 -7.98
C ASP A 449 6.01 11.44 -8.16
N MET A 450 6.47 11.36 -9.41
CA MET A 450 7.89 11.51 -9.76
C MET A 450 8.24 12.95 -10.06
N ASP A 451 9.29 13.45 -9.40
CA ASP A 451 9.83 14.80 -9.55
C ASP A 451 11.33 14.78 -9.84
N VAL A 452 11.75 14.09 -10.89
CA VAL A 452 13.17 13.93 -11.20
C VAL A 452 13.81 15.27 -11.51
N ASP A 453 14.62 15.79 -10.58
CA ASP A 453 15.23 17.14 -10.58
C ASP A 453 14.25 18.31 -10.70
N ASP A 454 13.06 18.11 -11.29
CA ASP A 454 12.03 19.11 -11.58
C ASP A 454 10.64 18.45 -11.57
N THR A 455 9.57 19.22 -11.48
CA THR A 455 8.17 18.77 -11.66
C THR A 455 7.78 18.64 -13.14
N ALA A 456 8.54 19.22 -14.05
CA ALA A 456 8.25 19.21 -15.50
C ALA A 456 8.97 18.06 -16.20
N ASN A 457 8.48 16.84 -16.00
CA ASN A 457 9.08 15.62 -16.52
C ASN A 457 8.44 15.14 -17.84
N VAL A 458 9.06 14.15 -18.46
CA VAL A 458 8.54 13.41 -19.62
C VAL A 458 8.67 11.93 -19.31
N VAL A 459 7.61 11.17 -19.56
CA VAL A 459 7.63 9.71 -19.47
C VAL A 459 7.91 9.12 -20.85
N THR A 460 8.95 8.30 -20.94
CA THR A 460 9.39 7.64 -22.18
C THR A 460 9.29 6.14 -21.98
N GLU A 461 8.57 5.43 -22.85
CA GLU A 461 8.59 3.97 -22.91
C GLU A 461 9.80 3.53 -23.74
N MET A 462 10.44 2.44 -23.32
CA MET A 462 11.65 1.91 -23.90
C MET A 462 11.50 0.41 -24.14
N ASP A 463 11.68 -0.01 -25.39
CA ASP A 463 11.67 -1.40 -25.83
C ASP A 463 13.02 -1.78 -26.41
N LEU A 464 13.48 -3.01 -26.18
CA LEU A 464 14.64 -3.57 -26.86
C LEU A 464 14.19 -4.39 -28.08
N ARG A 465 14.86 -4.21 -29.19
CA ARG A 465 14.65 -5.03 -30.38
C ARG A 465 15.92 -5.29 -31.17
N SER A 466 15.91 -6.33 -31.98
CA SER A 466 16.92 -6.54 -32.99
C SER A 466 16.46 -5.89 -34.31
N PRO A 467 17.23 -5.00 -34.91
CA PRO A 467 16.90 -4.47 -36.24
C PRO A 467 17.00 -5.59 -37.29
N PRO A 468 16.26 -5.49 -38.41
CA PRO A 468 16.34 -6.46 -39.50
C PRO A 468 17.79 -6.69 -39.97
N SER A 469 18.08 -7.91 -40.38
CA SER A 469 19.36 -8.24 -41.05
C SER A 469 19.48 -7.45 -42.35
N GLY A 470 20.64 -6.86 -42.63
CA GLY A 470 20.89 -6.03 -43.78
C GLY A 470 22.29 -5.42 -43.74
N ARG A 471 22.52 -4.38 -44.55
CA ARG A 471 23.84 -3.71 -44.66
C ARG A 471 24.37 -3.25 -43.30
N GLU A 472 23.47 -2.68 -42.47
CA GLU A 472 23.82 -2.13 -41.13
C GLU A 472 23.83 -3.18 -40.01
N ASN A 473 23.17 -4.33 -40.23
CA ASN A 473 23.14 -5.46 -39.31
C ASN A 473 23.48 -6.77 -40.04
N ARG A 474 24.65 -6.78 -40.68
CA ARG A 474 25.09 -7.90 -41.54
C ARG A 474 25.16 -9.23 -40.82
N TYR A 475 25.53 -9.23 -39.57
CA TYR A 475 25.72 -10.43 -38.76
C TYR A 475 24.50 -10.76 -37.89
N GLY A 476 23.44 -9.95 -37.92
CA GLY A 476 22.22 -10.18 -37.13
C GLY A 476 22.43 -10.06 -35.59
N ASN A 477 23.52 -9.42 -35.18
CA ASN A 477 23.89 -9.30 -33.75
C ASN A 477 23.62 -7.93 -33.12
N ALA A 478 23.01 -7.00 -33.88
CA ALA A 478 22.66 -5.70 -33.34
C ALA A 478 21.44 -5.78 -32.41
N ILE A 479 21.53 -5.09 -31.29
CA ILE A 479 20.44 -4.85 -30.34
C ILE A 479 20.30 -3.34 -30.21
N MET A 480 19.09 -2.83 -30.35
CA MET A 480 18.82 -1.40 -30.21
C MET A 480 17.64 -1.13 -29.28
N THR A 481 17.59 0.09 -28.77
CA THR A 481 16.47 0.60 -27.98
C THR A 481 15.56 1.43 -28.90
N ASP A 482 14.28 1.13 -28.87
CA ASP A 482 13.24 2.03 -29.37
C ASP A 482 12.70 2.83 -28.20
N GLU A 483 12.58 4.13 -28.38
CA GLU A 483 12.13 5.06 -27.36
C GLU A 483 11.02 5.96 -27.93
N TRP A 484 9.93 6.12 -27.19
CA TRP A 484 8.90 7.10 -27.53
C TRP A 484 8.28 7.72 -26.28
N ASP A 485 8.02 9.01 -26.39
CA ASP A 485 7.44 9.79 -25.32
C ASP A 485 5.93 9.59 -25.25
N ILE A 486 5.42 9.30 -24.06
CA ILE A 486 3.99 9.25 -23.75
C ILE A 486 3.47 10.68 -23.71
N ARG A 487 2.55 11.04 -24.61
CA ARG A 487 2.15 12.42 -24.87
C ARG A 487 0.89 12.83 -24.13
N SER A 488 -0.02 11.87 -23.90
CA SER A 488 -1.29 12.09 -23.22
C SER A 488 -1.61 10.93 -22.27
N GLU A 489 -2.60 11.11 -21.41
CA GLU A 489 -3.01 10.09 -20.45
C GLU A 489 -3.51 8.84 -21.15
N ARG A 490 -4.21 8.98 -22.27
CA ARG A 490 -4.69 7.85 -23.07
C ARG A 490 -3.55 7.04 -23.67
N GLU A 491 -2.45 7.68 -24.09
CA GLU A 491 -1.21 6.99 -24.47
C GLU A 491 -0.47 6.39 -23.26
N GLY A 492 -0.77 6.86 -22.06
CA GLY A 492 -0.17 6.41 -20.79
C GLY A 492 -0.69 5.10 -20.24
N VAL A 493 -1.64 4.43 -20.92
CA VAL A 493 -2.13 3.09 -20.57
C VAL A 493 -1.22 2.04 -21.21
N ARG A 494 -0.39 1.36 -20.40
CA ARG A 494 0.68 0.51 -20.93
C ARG A 494 0.80 -0.82 -20.20
N ASP A 495 1.30 -1.82 -20.92
CA ASP A 495 1.51 -3.17 -20.40
C ASP A 495 2.98 -3.55 -20.37
N VAL A 496 3.37 -4.37 -19.40
CA VAL A 496 4.67 -5.02 -19.36
C VAL A 496 4.83 -5.93 -20.58
N SER A 497 6.02 -5.90 -21.18
CA SER A 497 6.37 -6.78 -22.29
C SER A 497 7.72 -7.44 -22.03
N VAL A 498 7.69 -8.70 -21.64
CA VAL A 498 8.91 -9.51 -21.44
C VAL A 498 9.70 -9.67 -22.74
N PRO A 499 9.05 -9.96 -23.91
CA PRO A 499 9.78 -10.08 -25.18
C PRO A 499 10.52 -8.84 -25.62
N LEU A 500 10.05 -7.66 -25.20
CA LEU A 500 10.65 -6.37 -25.54
C LEU A 500 11.51 -5.81 -24.41
N ALA A 501 11.63 -6.51 -23.27
CA ALA A 501 12.30 -6.03 -22.06
C ALA A 501 11.86 -4.58 -21.69
N ARG A 502 10.55 -4.31 -21.84
CA ARG A 502 9.95 -2.98 -21.71
C ARG A 502 10.18 -2.37 -20.34
N THR A 503 10.56 -1.09 -20.35
CA THR A 503 10.72 -0.24 -19.17
C THR A 503 10.17 1.15 -19.43
N TRP A 504 9.96 1.96 -18.37
CA TRP A 504 9.48 3.33 -18.49
C TRP A 504 10.40 4.29 -17.74
N ARG A 505 10.84 5.32 -18.44
CA ARG A 505 11.80 6.30 -17.94
C ARG A 505 11.10 7.64 -17.68
N VAL A 506 11.21 8.15 -16.46
CA VAL A 506 10.81 9.53 -16.13
C VAL A 506 12.05 10.41 -16.22
N ARG A 507 12.10 11.29 -17.21
CA ARG A 507 13.28 12.11 -17.50
C ARG A 507 13.01 13.60 -17.31
N SER A 508 14.01 14.27 -16.76
CA SER A 508 14.10 15.70 -16.56
C SER A 508 14.64 16.41 -17.81
N LYS A 509 14.52 17.73 -17.83
CA LYS A 509 15.25 18.59 -18.80
C LYS A 509 16.74 18.74 -18.46
N ARG A 510 17.14 18.43 -17.21
CA ARG A 510 18.55 18.44 -16.80
C ARG A 510 19.30 17.33 -17.52
N THR A 511 20.50 17.64 -18.00
CA THR A 511 21.39 16.68 -18.64
C THR A 511 22.69 16.52 -17.88
N SER A 512 23.30 15.36 -18.03
CA SER A 512 24.68 15.10 -17.60
C SER A 512 25.69 15.92 -18.42
N ALA A 513 26.95 15.90 -18.04
CA ALA A 513 28.06 16.47 -18.81
C ALA A 513 28.17 15.89 -20.24
N HIS A 514 27.60 14.70 -20.47
CA HIS A 514 27.58 14.02 -21.75
C HIS A 514 26.28 14.24 -22.54
N GLY A 515 25.42 15.16 -22.10
CA GLY A 515 24.14 15.46 -22.76
C GLY A 515 23.03 14.43 -22.51
N ILE A 516 23.26 13.44 -21.63
CA ILE A 516 22.25 12.41 -21.28
C ILE A 516 21.24 13.03 -20.32
N PRO A 517 19.91 12.95 -20.61
CA PRO A 517 18.91 13.45 -19.67
C PRO A 517 18.94 12.69 -18.34
N SER A 518 18.89 13.46 -17.26
CA SER A 518 18.75 12.90 -15.90
C SER A 518 17.40 12.23 -15.76
N ALA A 519 17.36 10.97 -15.33
CA ALA A 519 16.14 10.18 -15.28
C ALA A 519 16.16 9.12 -14.18
N TYR A 520 14.96 8.61 -13.88
CA TYR A 520 14.71 7.36 -13.17
C TYR A 520 13.88 6.42 -14.04
N THR A 521 14.29 5.17 -14.13
CA THR A 521 13.63 4.13 -14.93
C THR A 521 12.87 3.19 -14.03
N LEU A 522 11.56 3.03 -14.25
CA LEU A 522 10.75 1.97 -13.66
C LEU A 522 11.07 0.68 -14.41
N VAL A 523 11.62 -0.28 -13.68
CA VAL A 523 11.94 -1.63 -14.16
C VAL A 523 10.94 -2.60 -13.53
N PRO A 524 10.03 -3.20 -14.33
CA PRO A 524 9.05 -4.16 -13.85
C PRO A 524 9.72 -5.37 -13.22
N GLY A 525 9.06 -5.94 -12.20
CA GLY A 525 9.32 -7.31 -11.73
C GLY A 525 8.42 -8.33 -12.40
N ALA A 526 8.40 -9.54 -11.88
CA ALA A 526 7.40 -10.53 -12.26
C ALA A 526 6.00 -10.02 -11.89
N THR A 527 5.05 -10.15 -12.81
CA THR A 527 3.69 -9.70 -12.61
C THR A 527 2.70 -10.61 -13.33
N ALA A 528 1.47 -10.69 -12.81
CA ALA A 528 0.37 -11.45 -13.41
C ALA A 528 -0.69 -10.49 -13.98
N LEU A 529 -1.37 -10.95 -15.02
CA LEU A 529 -2.60 -10.31 -15.53
C LEU A 529 -3.83 -10.84 -14.77
N PRO A 530 -4.95 -10.10 -14.76
CA PRO A 530 -6.18 -10.56 -14.13
C PRO A 530 -6.79 -11.74 -14.88
N PHE A 531 -7.09 -12.85 -14.18
CA PHE A 531 -7.68 -14.05 -14.75
C PHE A 531 -9.21 -14.08 -14.67
N LEU A 532 -9.84 -13.26 -13.84
CA LEU A 532 -11.28 -13.12 -13.84
C LEU A 532 -11.77 -12.69 -15.24
N SER A 533 -12.96 -13.17 -15.64
CA SER A 533 -13.57 -12.75 -16.90
C SER A 533 -13.69 -11.22 -16.99
N PRO A 534 -13.43 -10.60 -18.17
CA PRO A 534 -13.64 -9.17 -18.37
C PRO A 534 -15.04 -8.68 -18.04
N GLN A 535 -16.05 -9.57 -18.10
CA GLN A 535 -17.43 -9.27 -17.75
C GLN A 535 -17.69 -9.32 -16.23
N ASN A 536 -16.72 -9.82 -15.44
CA ASN A 536 -16.85 -9.87 -14.00
C ASN A 536 -16.93 -8.45 -13.42
N TYR A 537 -17.92 -8.21 -12.56
CA TYR A 537 -18.17 -6.89 -11.98
C TYR A 537 -17.00 -6.36 -11.16
N VAL A 538 -16.17 -7.24 -10.58
CA VAL A 538 -14.97 -6.84 -9.83
C VAL A 538 -13.95 -6.17 -10.75
N ARG A 539 -13.70 -6.74 -11.94
CA ARG A 539 -12.82 -6.12 -12.93
C ARG A 539 -13.34 -4.76 -13.39
N LYS A 540 -14.64 -4.61 -13.57
CA LYS A 540 -15.26 -3.33 -13.95
C LYS A 540 -15.12 -2.25 -12.87
N ARG A 541 -15.10 -2.63 -11.59
CA ARG A 541 -14.84 -1.72 -10.46
C ARG A 541 -13.36 -1.42 -10.26
N ALA A 542 -12.51 -2.38 -10.56
CA ALA A 542 -11.07 -2.35 -10.31
C ALA A 542 -10.26 -2.18 -11.60
N GLN A 543 -10.67 -1.30 -12.51
CA GLN A 543 -10.03 -1.16 -13.83
C GLN A 543 -8.53 -0.85 -13.78
N PHE A 544 -8.00 -0.44 -12.62
CA PHE A 544 -6.56 -0.27 -12.40
C PHE A 544 -5.76 -1.58 -12.51
N ILE A 545 -6.41 -2.77 -12.50
CA ILE A 545 -5.73 -4.05 -12.69
C ILE A 545 -5.61 -4.47 -14.14
N GLU A 546 -6.33 -3.81 -15.06
CA GLU A 546 -6.39 -4.19 -16.48
C GLU A 546 -5.05 -3.98 -17.19
N HIS A 547 -4.27 -3.00 -16.76
CA HIS A 547 -2.95 -2.66 -17.28
C HIS A 547 -1.97 -2.45 -16.15
N GLN A 548 -0.67 -2.71 -16.40
CA GLN A 548 0.34 -2.60 -15.36
C GLN A 548 0.79 -1.15 -15.13
N LEU A 549 0.68 -0.28 -16.12
CA LEU A 549 1.02 1.13 -15.97
C LEU A 549 -0.10 2.03 -16.50
N PHE A 550 -0.44 3.03 -15.68
CA PHE A 550 -1.15 4.23 -16.11
C PHE A 550 -0.29 5.46 -15.81
N VAL A 551 -0.32 6.45 -16.67
CA VAL A 551 0.37 7.72 -16.46
C VAL A 551 -0.66 8.84 -16.54
N THR A 552 -0.76 9.62 -15.47
CA THR A 552 -1.66 10.78 -15.40
C THR A 552 -0.89 12.05 -15.13
N ARG A 553 -1.50 13.18 -15.42
CA ARG A 553 -1.03 14.45 -14.89
C ARG A 553 -1.27 14.51 -13.39
N PHE A 554 -0.37 15.16 -12.66
CA PHE A 554 -0.54 15.35 -11.22
C PHE A 554 -1.81 16.15 -10.90
N SER A 555 -2.61 15.61 -9.99
CA SER A 555 -3.73 16.29 -9.35
C SER A 555 -3.69 15.97 -7.84
N PRO A 556 -3.82 16.96 -6.96
CA PRO A 556 -3.79 16.73 -5.50
C PRO A 556 -5.00 15.96 -4.98
N SER A 557 -6.07 15.84 -5.76
CA SER A 557 -7.29 15.10 -5.41
C SER A 557 -7.28 13.65 -5.91
N GLU A 558 -6.35 13.27 -6.80
CA GLU A 558 -6.25 11.95 -7.40
C GLU A 558 -5.20 11.12 -6.67
N LEU A 559 -5.66 10.41 -5.64
CA LEU A 559 -4.77 9.67 -4.74
C LEU A 559 -4.95 8.15 -4.83
N TYR A 560 -6.12 7.67 -5.28
CA TYR A 560 -6.51 6.27 -5.14
C TYR A 560 -6.92 5.66 -6.47
N ALA A 561 -6.27 4.55 -6.86
CA ALA A 561 -6.45 3.92 -8.17
C ALA A 561 -7.88 3.45 -8.45
N ALA A 562 -8.64 3.03 -7.42
CA ALA A 562 -10.06 2.67 -7.51
C ALA A 562 -11.01 3.82 -7.09
N GLY A 563 -10.47 5.04 -6.96
CA GLY A 563 -11.23 6.20 -6.45
C GLY A 563 -11.27 6.28 -4.93
N ALA A 564 -11.81 7.39 -4.43
CA ALA A 564 -11.81 7.68 -3.00
C ALA A 564 -12.71 6.73 -2.18
N TYR A 565 -13.77 6.19 -2.77
CA TYR A 565 -14.77 5.38 -2.08
C TYR A 565 -15.09 4.09 -2.88
N PRO A 566 -14.19 3.07 -2.90
CA PRO A 566 -14.42 1.85 -3.67
C PRO A 566 -15.47 0.93 -3.03
N ASN A 567 -15.74 1.05 -1.72
CA ASN A 567 -16.74 0.23 -1.05
C ASN A 567 -18.12 0.45 -1.68
N GLN A 568 -18.74 -0.61 -2.17
CA GLN A 568 -20.02 -0.61 -2.88
C GLN A 568 -20.06 0.28 -4.14
N SER A 569 -18.90 0.71 -4.67
CA SER A 569 -18.85 1.60 -5.83
C SER A 569 -19.36 0.94 -7.11
N GLU A 570 -19.83 1.79 -8.02
CA GLU A 570 -20.07 1.43 -9.42
C GLU A 570 -18.74 1.34 -10.20
N GLU A 571 -18.83 0.87 -11.46
CA GLU A 571 -17.72 0.84 -12.40
C GLU A 571 -17.23 2.24 -12.79
N GLY A 572 -16.00 2.33 -13.33
CA GLY A 572 -15.46 3.55 -13.93
C GLY A 572 -14.90 4.59 -12.95
N LYS A 573 -14.79 4.26 -11.66
CA LYS A 573 -14.18 5.17 -10.67
C LYS A 573 -12.65 5.04 -10.62
N GLY A 574 -11.99 6.06 -10.07
CA GLY A 574 -10.53 6.11 -9.96
C GLY A 574 -9.84 6.39 -11.30
N LEU A 575 -8.85 5.60 -11.68
CA LEU A 575 -8.02 5.84 -12.86
C LEU A 575 -8.82 6.08 -14.15
N PRO A 576 -9.88 5.33 -14.49
CA PRO A 576 -10.68 5.64 -15.66
C PRO A 576 -11.25 7.06 -15.64
N GLN A 577 -11.78 7.47 -14.49
CA GLN A 577 -12.34 8.82 -14.31
C GLN A 577 -11.27 9.92 -14.36
N TYR A 578 -10.08 9.67 -13.83
CA TYR A 578 -8.97 10.63 -13.84
C TYR A 578 -8.48 10.91 -15.27
N MET A 579 -8.59 9.93 -16.16
CA MET A 579 -8.10 9.99 -17.54
C MET A 579 -9.17 10.43 -18.57
N GLU A 580 -10.39 10.77 -18.14
CA GLU A 580 -11.47 11.19 -19.05
C GLU A 580 -11.12 12.45 -19.85
N ASN A 581 -10.36 13.37 -19.25
CA ASN A 581 -9.94 14.63 -19.85
C ASN A 581 -8.74 14.49 -20.82
N ASP A 582 -8.07 13.34 -20.87
CA ASP A 582 -6.91 13.03 -21.72
C ASP A 582 -5.82 14.12 -21.68
N ASP A 583 -5.43 14.53 -20.49
CA ASP A 583 -4.46 15.61 -20.28
C ASP A 583 -3.12 15.35 -20.96
N ARG A 584 -2.50 16.43 -21.46
CA ARG A 584 -1.15 16.37 -22.02
C ARG A 584 -0.10 16.13 -20.94
N LEU A 585 0.83 15.19 -21.17
CA LEU A 585 1.86 14.78 -20.23
C LEU A 585 3.26 15.34 -20.49
N ILE A 586 3.57 15.79 -21.73
CA ILE A 586 4.90 16.26 -22.09
C ILE A 586 5.29 17.50 -21.27
N ARG A 587 6.38 17.39 -20.52
CA ARG A 587 6.90 18.42 -19.61
C ARG A 587 5.82 18.91 -18.62
N ARG A 588 5.16 17.97 -18.01
CA ARG A 588 4.17 18.20 -16.95
C ARG A 588 4.61 17.51 -15.67
N ASP A 589 3.95 17.86 -14.61
CA ASP A 589 3.97 17.16 -13.36
C ASP A 589 3.20 15.85 -13.55
N VAL A 590 3.87 14.69 -13.44
CA VAL A 590 3.36 13.39 -13.85
C VAL A 590 3.34 12.40 -12.70
N VAL A 591 2.31 11.56 -12.67
CA VAL A 591 2.14 10.45 -11.74
C VAL A 591 2.09 9.14 -12.51
N LEU A 592 2.93 8.20 -12.11
CA LEU A 592 2.87 6.83 -12.58
C LEU A 592 2.07 6.00 -11.58
N TRP A 593 1.13 5.20 -12.08
CA TRP A 593 0.37 4.22 -11.31
C TRP A 593 0.79 2.84 -11.80
N TYR A 594 1.61 2.17 -10.99
CA TYR A 594 2.15 0.86 -11.37
C TYR A 594 1.50 -0.24 -10.55
N THR A 595 0.88 -1.20 -11.25
CA THR A 595 0.15 -2.32 -10.64
C THR A 595 0.91 -3.63 -10.84
N MET A 596 1.27 -4.28 -9.72
CA MET A 596 1.80 -5.64 -9.71
C MET A 596 0.68 -6.63 -9.43
N GLY A 597 0.62 -7.71 -10.22
CA GLY A 597 -0.26 -8.85 -9.98
C GLY A 597 0.53 -10.06 -9.45
N VAL A 598 0.00 -10.74 -8.45
CA VAL A 598 0.56 -11.96 -7.85
C VAL A 598 -0.51 -13.04 -7.87
N ASN A 599 -0.16 -14.23 -8.38
CA ASN A 599 -1.03 -15.41 -8.31
C ASN A 599 -0.71 -16.20 -7.06
N HIS A 600 -1.73 -16.56 -6.31
CA HIS A 600 -1.59 -17.52 -5.23
C HIS A 600 -2.31 -18.83 -5.61
N LEU A 601 -1.51 -19.80 -6.04
CA LEU A 601 -1.90 -21.19 -6.17
C LEU A 601 -1.48 -21.90 -4.88
N ALA A 602 -2.47 -22.12 -4.01
CA ALA A 602 -2.21 -22.69 -2.71
C ALA A 602 -1.61 -24.11 -2.80
N ARG A 603 -0.75 -24.44 -1.86
CA ARG A 603 -0.05 -25.72 -1.76
C ARG A 603 -0.01 -26.17 -0.29
N PRO A 604 0.20 -27.46 -0.01
CA PRO A 604 0.26 -27.96 1.39
C PRO A 604 1.28 -27.24 2.27
N GLU A 605 2.40 -26.76 1.68
CA GLU A 605 3.44 -26.01 2.40
C GLU A 605 2.99 -24.62 2.88
N ASP A 606 1.88 -24.11 2.35
CA ASP A 606 1.29 -22.84 2.81
C ASP A 606 0.39 -23.03 4.04
N TRP A 607 0.23 -24.25 4.51
CA TRP A 607 -0.58 -24.61 5.68
C TRP A 607 0.29 -25.03 6.88
N PRO A 608 -0.02 -24.62 8.12
CA PRO A 608 -1.14 -23.76 8.54
C PRO A 608 -0.88 -22.25 8.42
N ILE A 609 0.37 -21.83 8.21
CA ILE A 609 0.82 -20.45 8.03
C ILE A 609 1.75 -20.39 6.84
N MET A 610 1.55 -19.40 5.97
CA MET A 610 2.25 -19.30 4.70
C MET A 610 3.71 -18.85 4.87
N PRO A 611 4.68 -19.49 4.20
CA PRO A 611 5.96 -18.85 3.94
C PRO A 611 5.77 -17.52 3.20
N THR A 612 6.59 -16.52 3.50
CA THR A 612 6.45 -15.21 2.85
C THR A 612 6.81 -15.28 1.36
N ALA A 613 5.85 -14.97 0.50
CA ALA A 613 6.07 -14.73 -0.92
C ALA A 613 6.38 -13.25 -1.16
N HIS A 614 7.18 -12.94 -2.19
CA HIS A 614 7.58 -11.56 -2.50
C HIS A 614 7.25 -11.18 -3.93
N ALA A 615 6.83 -9.92 -4.12
CA ALA A 615 6.71 -9.26 -5.41
C ALA A 615 7.33 -7.88 -5.34
N SER A 616 8.06 -7.46 -6.37
CA SER A 616 8.77 -6.18 -6.34
C SER A 616 8.95 -5.57 -7.72
N PHE A 617 9.19 -4.26 -7.76
CA PHE A 617 9.69 -3.51 -8.91
C PHE A 617 10.77 -2.53 -8.46
N LYS A 618 11.49 -1.93 -9.43
CA LYS A 618 12.60 -1.01 -9.12
C LYS A 618 12.44 0.32 -9.83
N LEU A 619 12.91 1.38 -9.16
CA LEU A 619 13.19 2.69 -9.74
C LEU A 619 14.70 2.85 -9.79
N VAL A 620 15.28 2.84 -11.00
CA VAL A 620 16.73 2.78 -11.22
C VAL A 620 17.19 4.11 -11.81
N PRO A 621 18.24 4.77 -11.25
CA PRO A 621 18.78 5.98 -11.83
C PRO A 621 19.36 5.72 -13.23
N THR A 622 19.03 6.58 -14.18
CA THR A 622 19.49 6.49 -15.58
C THR A 622 19.96 7.85 -16.02
N GLY A 623 21.26 8.07 -16.15
CA GLY A 623 21.84 9.40 -16.40
C GLY A 623 21.64 10.40 -15.25
N PHE A 624 21.10 9.97 -14.13
CA PHE A 624 20.94 10.80 -12.93
C PHE A 624 22.31 11.13 -12.31
N PHE A 625 23.23 10.19 -12.31
CA PHE A 625 24.62 10.36 -11.86
C PHE A 625 25.59 10.40 -13.04
N GLU A 626 26.73 11.11 -12.87
CA GLU A 626 27.82 11.15 -13.86
C GLU A 626 28.65 9.86 -13.87
N ARG A 627 28.67 9.12 -12.76
CA ARG A 627 29.41 7.86 -12.56
C ARG A 627 28.79 7.04 -11.43
N ASN A 628 29.32 5.83 -11.21
CA ASN A 628 28.83 4.95 -10.14
C ASN A 628 28.91 5.63 -8.75
N PRO A 629 27.78 5.97 -8.12
CA PRO A 629 27.75 6.71 -6.86
C PRO A 629 28.29 5.90 -5.67
N ILE A 630 28.35 4.55 -5.75
CA ILE A 630 28.94 3.71 -4.72
C ILE A 630 30.43 4.04 -4.54
N MET A 631 31.10 4.51 -5.57
CA MET A 631 32.53 4.89 -5.50
C MET A 631 32.76 6.14 -4.64
N GLU A 632 31.76 7.02 -4.49
CA GLU A 632 31.88 8.31 -3.81
C GLU A 632 31.51 8.26 -2.32
N THR A 633 30.67 7.31 -1.89
CA THR A 633 29.99 7.32 -0.58
C THR A 633 30.86 7.04 0.66
N GLN A 634 32.16 6.70 0.56
CA GLN A 634 33.00 6.41 1.75
C GLN A 634 34.46 6.88 1.70
N GLY A 635 34.88 7.59 0.67
CA GLY A 635 36.28 7.99 0.49
C GLY A 635 36.71 9.29 1.17
N GLU A 636 35.81 10.22 1.43
CA GLU A 636 36.15 11.59 1.85
C GLU A 636 36.06 11.88 3.35
N MET A 637 35.48 10.98 4.16
CA MET A 637 35.40 11.21 5.63
C MET A 637 36.68 10.91 6.42
N LYS A 638 37.79 10.53 5.79
CA LYS A 638 39.09 10.30 6.47
C LYS A 638 40.17 11.32 6.14
N LYS A 639 39.83 12.42 5.45
CA LYS A 639 40.76 13.51 5.19
C LYS A 639 40.10 14.88 5.44
N ARG A 640 39.65 15.12 6.65
CA ARG A 640 39.50 16.47 7.23
C ARG A 640 39.70 16.41 8.74
#